data_50326a173ad0f2c980a9db515be57068
#
_entry.id   50326a173ad0f2c980a9db515be57068
#
_cell.length_a   1.000
_cell.length_b   1.000
_cell.length_c   1.000
_cell.angle_alpha   90.00
_cell.angle_beta   90.00
_cell.angle_gamma   90.00
#
_symmetry.space_group_name_H-M   'P 1'
#
loop_
_entity.id
_entity.type
_entity.pdbx_description
1 polymer ?
#
loop_
_entity_poly.entity_id
_entity_poly.type
_entity_poly.pdbx_seq_one_letter_code
_entity_poly.pdbx_strand_id
1 'polypeptide(L)'
;MTTHDSTPVAGSASADDRRAVTGKRRIAFAVYVAGADELPGLRILLRSLALSDPALCEDVVVLHPGLPDADFDAARRLHPRLVPRTAAGRHEVFGLDGYDTVVALAPAMVVLGRLDALLKLRTGVAAVPRPGPDGAPDPHGAPDPHDGLLVIQRQDLDRPVPPAAAPDIPESLLVPLDARYDFRALRLRDDLAVPEVVVVLNFAGAPSSGTGPAHAARDRFDLDDEAFRAAYLALPGPKHPDLLLHLALPFPFPDVRRVPIDLVRQIAEIHRGRGRHDEAVALLGEAVVGRPDLPRCHETLGVCLMALSRYEEAETHLLLATASPDFAPRAFGQLARLAWLLGRTEDARGYALAGLEADPTDANCRAWYTRTTASVIPDRPSAGAPPGEQLAHVALFADGEENAGDKVLPEAVRSCFTADTGPDRWHQQHAHLLVDEAGLERLNARRAVIVGGGGLFLPDTAPNGNSGWQWNIPDDVLARITAPLAVFAVGYNVFDGQRYRRERFAASLRALVERSAFFGLRNHGSVARVRELLPASLREKVRYQPCPTTVARHLDPRLAEPAAREDTVLINCAYDRAGLRFGHDYGHFLAEMAAAIRAVSASAEVRYAAHMPADERFVDDLRREHGLVLPVEPLYLRSNDEIRDLYRRTRLVIGMRGHAGMIPFGCGTPVISLVSHPKLAYFLADIDRPDWGVSVHERALGARLAERARAVLADHAAAVADVHDRQRALWAVTRDNLARLRELTGLPDPFGDPGTGPVVPAPRSAADEDRAAPSVRTAPPTL
;
A
#
# COMPACT_ATOMS: atom_id res chain seq x y z
N MET A 1 26.19 -36.68 -9.29
CA MET A 1 25.32 -36.76 -8.12
C MET A 1 25.23 -35.35 -7.57
N THR A 2 24.30 -34.57 -8.07
CA THR A 2 24.03 -33.19 -7.64
C THR A 2 22.56 -33.18 -7.22
N THR A 3 22.37 -33.05 -5.92
CA THR A 3 21.05 -32.92 -5.29
C THR A 3 20.44 -31.57 -5.65
N HIS A 4 19.35 -31.58 -6.37
CA HIS A 4 18.48 -30.41 -6.56
C HIS A 4 17.77 -30.12 -5.23
N ASP A 5 18.14 -28.99 -4.64
CA ASP A 5 17.44 -28.40 -3.51
C ASP A 5 16.23 -27.66 -4.06
N SER A 6 15.06 -28.26 -3.90
CA SER A 6 13.79 -27.66 -4.28
C SER A 6 13.32 -26.76 -3.13
N THR A 7 13.65 -25.47 -3.23
CA THR A 7 13.01 -24.42 -2.41
C THR A 7 11.51 -24.36 -2.71
N PRO A 8 10.64 -24.36 -1.70
CA PRO A 8 9.21 -24.24 -1.91
C PRO A 8 8.85 -22.89 -2.53
N VAL A 9 8.06 -22.92 -3.59
CA VAL A 9 7.47 -21.73 -4.22
C VAL A 9 6.71 -20.95 -3.16
N ALA A 10 7.16 -19.72 -2.89
CA ALA A 10 6.56 -18.80 -1.94
C ALA A 10 5.07 -18.61 -2.24
N GLY A 11 4.26 -18.80 -1.21
CA GLY A 11 2.81 -18.80 -1.25
C GLY A 11 2.20 -17.59 -1.96
N SER A 12 1.09 -17.84 -2.65
CA SER A 12 0.18 -16.83 -3.17
C SER A 12 -0.12 -15.79 -2.07
N ALA A 13 -0.15 -14.51 -2.44
CA ALA A 13 -0.63 -13.45 -1.55
C ALA A 13 -1.98 -13.87 -0.95
N SER A 14 -2.10 -13.84 0.38
CA SER A 14 -3.29 -14.31 1.08
C SER A 14 -4.52 -13.45 0.71
N ALA A 15 -5.71 -13.97 0.91
CA ALA A 15 -6.95 -13.20 0.77
C ALA A 15 -6.89 -11.89 1.58
N ASP A 16 -6.12 -11.92 2.63
CA ASP A 16 -5.86 -10.83 3.54
C ASP A 16 -5.15 -9.65 2.89
N ASP A 17 -4.20 -9.91 1.98
CA ASP A 17 -3.49 -8.86 1.22
C ASP A 17 -4.42 -8.07 0.27
N ARG A 18 -5.57 -8.62 -0.12
CA ARG A 18 -6.44 -8.04 -1.15
C ARG A 18 -7.61 -7.22 -0.60
N ARG A 19 -8.18 -7.60 0.54
CA ARG A 19 -9.18 -6.79 1.24
C ARG A 19 -8.60 -5.43 1.57
N ALA A 20 -7.38 -5.50 1.94
CA ALA A 20 -6.57 -4.41 2.37
C ALA A 20 -6.38 -3.33 1.29
N VAL A 21 -6.43 -3.67 0.00
CA VAL A 21 -6.26 -2.72 -1.12
C VAL A 21 -7.57 -2.00 -1.48
N THR A 22 -8.75 -2.56 -1.13
CA THR A 22 -10.01 -2.10 -1.72
C THR A 22 -11.09 -1.68 -0.73
N GLY A 23 -10.92 -1.88 0.58
CA GLY A 23 -12.00 -1.71 1.58
C GLY A 23 -13.22 -2.62 1.32
N LYS A 24 -13.05 -3.67 0.50
CA LYS A 24 -14.13 -4.60 0.14
C LYS A 24 -14.32 -5.64 1.22
N ARG A 25 -15.58 -6.06 1.43
CA ARG A 25 -15.94 -7.19 2.29
C ARG A 25 -15.18 -8.44 1.84
N ARG A 26 -14.73 -9.23 2.83
CA ARG A 26 -14.12 -10.53 2.56
C ARG A 26 -15.23 -11.56 2.36
N ILE A 27 -15.27 -12.11 1.16
CA ILE A 27 -16.24 -13.11 0.75
C ILE A 27 -15.48 -14.40 0.48
N ALA A 28 -16.01 -15.52 0.96
CA ALA A 28 -15.54 -16.85 0.56
C ALA A 28 -16.70 -17.68 0.02
N PHE A 29 -16.39 -18.49 -0.97
CA PHE A 29 -17.20 -19.67 -1.29
C PHE A 29 -16.70 -20.82 -0.44
N ALA A 30 -17.59 -21.52 0.27
CA ALA A 30 -17.25 -22.65 1.09
C ALA A 30 -17.90 -23.93 0.55
N VAL A 31 -17.12 -24.98 0.41
CA VAL A 31 -17.60 -26.27 -0.10
C VAL A 31 -17.14 -27.36 0.87
N TYR A 32 -18.06 -28.16 1.39
CA TYR A 32 -17.70 -29.35 2.16
C TYR A 32 -17.64 -30.57 1.24
N VAL A 33 -16.51 -31.27 1.27
CA VAL A 33 -16.25 -32.51 0.52
C VAL A 33 -16.10 -33.64 1.53
N ALA A 34 -17.08 -34.52 1.58
CA ALA A 34 -17.14 -35.59 2.58
C ALA A 34 -16.14 -36.73 2.30
N GLY A 35 -15.77 -36.94 1.03
CA GLY A 35 -14.86 -37.99 0.61
C GLY A 35 -14.24 -37.73 -0.77
N ALA A 36 -13.30 -38.59 -1.18
CA ALA A 36 -12.61 -38.46 -2.46
C ALA A 36 -13.55 -38.67 -3.68
N ASP A 37 -14.64 -39.34 -3.49
CA ASP A 37 -15.68 -39.57 -4.49
C ASP A 37 -16.45 -38.31 -4.89
N GLU A 38 -16.42 -37.26 -4.05
CA GLU A 38 -17.01 -35.94 -4.35
C GLU A 38 -16.07 -34.97 -5.09
N LEU A 39 -14.77 -35.28 -5.21
CA LEU A 39 -13.79 -34.43 -5.90
C LEU A 39 -14.12 -34.19 -7.40
N PRO A 40 -14.65 -35.15 -8.17
CA PRO A 40 -15.12 -34.84 -9.52
C PRO A 40 -16.23 -33.78 -9.56
N GLY A 41 -17.18 -33.83 -8.62
CA GLY A 41 -18.23 -32.82 -8.46
C GLY A 41 -17.67 -31.46 -8.11
N LEU A 42 -16.71 -31.40 -7.19
CA LEU A 42 -15.99 -30.15 -6.85
C LEU A 42 -15.35 -29.52 -8.10
N ARG A 43 -14.70 -30.30 -8.98
CA ARG A 43 -14.11 -29.77 -10.22
C ARG A 43 -15.16 -29.20 -11.16
N ILE A 44 -16.28 -29.87 -11.35
CA ILE A 44 -17.40 -29.38 -12.18
C ILE A 44 -17.94 -28.05 -11.58
N LEU A 45 -18.15 -27.98 -10.27
CA LEU A 45 -18.57 -26.76 -9.59
C LEU A 45 -17.59 -25.60 -9.82
N LEU A 46 -16.28 -25.83 -9.64
CA LEU A 46 -15.25 -24.79 -9.85
C LEU A 46 -15.22 -24.27 -11.29
N ARG A 47 -15.32 -25.15 -12.27
CA ARG A 47 -15.40 -24.77 -13.70
C ARG A 47 -16.66 -23.97 -13.98
N SER A 48 -17.80 -24.42 -13.49
CA SER A 48 -19.07 -23.71 -13.69
C SER A 48 -19.05 -22.33 -13.05
N LEU A 49 -18.46 -22.19 -11.88
CA LEU A 49 -18.30 -20.92 -11.17
C LEU A 49 -17.42 -19.95 -12.00
N ALA A 50 -16.26 -20.41 -12.47
CA ALA A 50 -15.33 -19.61 -13.25
C ALA A 50 -15.88 -19.21 -14.63
N LEU A 51 -16.66 -20.07 -15.29
CA LEU A 51 -17.24 -19.77 -16.59
C LEU A 51 -18.50 -18.89 -16.49
N SER A 52 -19.24 -18.96 -15.38
CA SER A 52 -20.43 -18.15 -15.16
C SER A 52 -20.09 -16.75 -14.64
N ASP A 53 -18.99 -16.59 -13.89
CA ASP A 53 -18.47 -15.29 -13.45
C ASP A 53 -16.94 -15.24 -13.58
N PRO A 54 -16.41 -14.93 -14.78
CA PRO A 54 -14.97 -14.94 -15.05
C PRO A 54 -14.15 -13.95 -14.20
N ALA A 55 -14.81 -12.92 -13.65
CA ALA A 55 -14.17 -11.89 -12.84
C ALA A 55 -14.20 -12.18 -11.33
N LEU A 56 -14.75 -13.32 -10.93
CA LEU A 56 -14.86 -13.70 -9.52
C LEU A 56 -13.47 -13.88 -8.89
N CYS A 57 -13.25 -13.18 -7.76
CA CYS A 57 -11.93 -13.08 -7.11
C CYS A 57 -11.89 -13.68 -5.70
N GLU A 58 -12.97 -14.26 -5.24
CA GLU A 58 -13.17 -14.73 -3.88
C GLU A 58 -12.37 -16.02 -3.62
N ASP A 59 -12.05 -16.28 -2.36
CA ASP A 59 -11.45 -17.54 -1.95
C ASP A 59 -12.47 -18.69 -2.03
N VAL A 60 -12.01 -19.87 -2.41
CA VAL A 60 -12.80 -21.11 -2.30
C VAL A 60 -12.21 -21.94 -1.16
N VAL A 61 -12.91 -21.96 -0.04
CA VAL A 61 -12.54 -22.77 1.13
C VAL A 61 -13.16 -24.15 1.00
N VAL A 62 -12.33 -25.19 0.88
CA VAL A 62 -12.78 -26.56 0.80
C VAL A 62 -12.61 -27.22 2.17
N LEU A 63 -13.72 -27.46 2.85
CA LEU A 63 -13.77 -28.17 4.11
C LEU A 63 -13.80 -29.69 3.85
N HIS A 64 -12.98 -30.46 4.58
CA HIS A 64 -12.87 -31.91 4.38
C HIS A 64 -12.46 -32.66 5.66
N PRO A 65 -12.82 -33.95 5.84
CA PRO A 65 -12.56 -34.69 7.07
C PRO A 65 -11.12 -35.20 7.25
N GLY A 66 -10.17 -34.72 6.43
CA GLY A 66 -8.77 -35.16 6.49
C GLY A 66 -8.26 -35.79 5.20
N LEU A 67 -8.82 -35.42 4.04
CA LEU A 67 -8.29 -35.84 2.73
C LEU A 67 -6.85 -35.38 2.54
N PRO A 68 -5.99 -36.19 1.85
CA PRO A 68 -4.62 -35.82 1.53
C PRO A 68 -4.56 -34.52 0.72
N ASP A 69 -3.55 -33.69 0.95
CA ASP A 69 -3.39 -32.39 0.26
C ASP A 69 -3.25 -32.56 -1.27
N ALA A 70 -2.61 -33.67 -1.71
CA ALA A 70 -2.44 -34.00 -3.12
C ALA A 70 -3.76 -34.22 -3.87
N ASP A 71 -4.85 -34.61 -3.17
CA ASP A 71 -6.16 -34.81 -3.78
C ASP A 71 -6.77 -33.49 -4.30
N PHE A 72 -6.31 -32.36 -3.78
CA PHE A 72 -6.75 -31.02 -4.20
C PHE A 72 -5.94 -30.42 -5.35
N ASP A 73 -4.88 -31.05 -5.83
CA ASP A 73 -4.01 -30.47 -6.87
C ASP A 73 -4.74 -30.18 -8.18
N ALA A 74 -5.65 -31.06 -8.61
CA ALA A 74 -6.47 -30.81 -9.78
C ALA A 74 -7.44 -29.64 -9.57
N ALA A 75 -8.03 -29.50 -8.39
CA ALA A 75 -8.91 -28.40 -8.05
C ALA A 75 -8.14 -27.05 -7.94
N ARG A 76 -6.92 -27.06 -7.40
CA ARG A 76 -6.06 -25.87 -7.36
C ARG A 76 -5.68 -25.34 -8.74
N ARG A 77 -5.55 -26.22 -9.75
CA ARG A 77 -5.34 -25.78 -11.14
C ARG A 77 -6.54 -25.04 -11.71
N LEU A 78 -7.74 -25.36 -11.26
CA LEU A 78 -8.98 -24.70 -11.68
C LEU A 78 -9.27 -23.42 -10.91
N HIS A 79 -8.78 -23.33 -9.66
CA HIS A 79 -8.97 -22.15 -8.84
C HIS A 79 -7.75 -21.92 -7.92
N PRO A 80 -6.81 -21.02 -8.29
CA PRO A 80 -5.54 -20.82 -7.57
C PRO A 80 -5.70 -20.27 -6.14
N ARG A 81 -6.91 -19.85 -5.77
CA ARG A 81 -7.27 -19.39 -4.42
C ARG A 81 -8.08 -20.43 -3.65
N LEU A 82 -7.93 -21.69 -3.99
CA LEU A 82 -8.52 -22.78 -3.26
C LEU A 82 -7.73 -23.03 -1.98
N VAL A 83 -8.44 -23.07 -0.85
CA VAL A 83 -7.90 -23.22 0.50
C VAL A 83 -8.52 -24.44 1.15
N PRO A 84 -7.86 -25.63 1.13
CA PRO A 84 -8.32 -26.78 1.89
C PRO A 84 -8.22 -26.53 3.41
N ARG A 85 -9.23 -26.94 4.15
CA ARG A 85 -9.26 -26.91 5.64
C ARG A 85 -9.88 -28.19 6.17
N THR A 86 -9.24 -28.79 7.16
CA THR A 86 -9.81 -29.93 7.88
C THR A 86 -11.00 -29.48 8.71
N ALA A 87 -12.11 -30.21 8.60
CA ALA A 87 -13.37 -29.94 9.27
C ALA A 87 -14.11 -31.24 9.56
N ALA A 88 -14.79 -31.34 10.70
CA ALA A 88 -15.55 -32.52 11.09
C ALA A 88 -16.86 -32.64 10.30
N GLY A 89 -17.36 -31.54 9.72
CA GLY A 89 -18.59 -31.55 8.95
C GLY A 89 -18.93 -30.21 8.31
N ARG A 90 -19.95 -30.20 7.46
CA ARG A 90 -20.38 -29.02 6.70
C ARG A 90 -20.79 -27.84 7.61
N HIS A 91 -21.29 -28.08 8.80
CA HIS A 91 -21.70 -27.04 9.75
C HIS A 91 -20.55 -26.08 10.11
N GLU A 92 -19.29 -26.48 9.92
CA GLU A 92 -18.14 -25.59 10.17
C GLU A 92 -18.04 -24.41 9.19
N VAL A 93 -18.85 -24.36 8.11
CA VAL A 93 -18.99 -23.15 7.27
C VAL A 93 -19.41 -21.93 8.07
N PHE A 94 -20.18 -22.11 9.16
CA PHE A 94 -20.58 -21.05 10.08
C PHE A 94 -19.41 -20.54 10.95
N GLY A 95 -18.37 -21.35 11.12
CA GLY A 95 -17.17 -21.04 11.91
C GLY A 95 -15.99 -20.48 11.12
N LEU A 96 -16.14 -20.22 9.82
CA LEU A 96 -15.04 -19.73 8.97
C LEU A 96 -14.61 -18.32 9.34
N ASP A 97 -13.59 -18.21 10.20
CA ASP A 97 -13.01 -16.93 10.60
C ASP A 97 -12.29 -16.26 9.41
N GLY A 98 -12.29 -14.94 9.47
CA GLY A 98 -11.59 -14.11 8.49
C GLY A 98 -12.44 -13.70 7.27
N TYR A 99 -13.71 -14.10 7.17
CA TYR A 99 -14.63 -13.69 6.11
C TYR A 99 -15.87 -12.99 6.69
N ASP A 100 -16.35 -11.95 6.01
CA ASP A 100 -17.57 -11.23 6.39
C ASP A 100 -18.82 -11.91 5.84
N THR A 101 -18.67 -12.54 4.67
CA THR A 101 -19.73 -13.28 3.99
C THR A 101 -19.20 -14.63 3.54
N VAL A 102 -19.94 -15.68 3.82
CA VAL A 102 -19.65 -17.03 3.33
C VAL A 102 -20.81 -17.49 2.47
N VAL A 103 -20.54 -17.88 1.22
CA VAL A 103 -21.51 -18.53 0.33
C VAL A 103 -21.21 -20.01 0.32
N ALA A 104 -22.00 -20.79 1.05
CA ALA A 104 -21.82 -22.24 1.13
C ALA A 104 -22.50 -22.92 -0.06
N LEU A 105 -21.73 -23.73 -0.77
CA LEU A 105 -22.14 -24.55 -1.93
C LEU A 105 -21.91 -26.03 -1.65
N ALA A 106 -22.50 -26.90 -2.45
CA ALA A 106 -22.25 -28.32 -2.38
C ALA A 106 -21.54 -28.83 -3.65
N PRO A 107 -20.71 -29.88 -3.59
CA PRO A 107 -20.06 -30.48 -4.76
C PRO A 107 -21.03 -30.91 -5.87
N ALA A 108 -22.29 -31.20 -5.49
CA ALA A 108 -23.36 -31.56 -6.40
C ALA A 108 -24.01 -30.36 -7.12
N MET A 109 -23.50 -29.14 -6.96
CA MET A 109 -24.06 -27.93 -7.58
C MET A 109 -23.30 -27.55 -8.85
N VAL A 110 -24.05 -26.91 -9.77
CA VAL A 110 -23.54 -26.32 -11.00
C VAL A 110 -24.05 -24.88 -11.09
N VAL A 111 -23.14 -23.92 -11.21
CA VAL A 111 -23.47 -22.50 -11.35
C VAL A 111 -23.68 -22.18 -12.83
N LEU A 112 -24.88 -21.71 -13.16
CA LEU A 112 -25.29 -21.41 -14.54
C LEU A 112 -25.35 -19.91 -14.83
N GLY A 113 -25.33 -19.08 -13.78
CA GLY A 113 -25.43 -17.61 -13.90
C GLY A 113 -24.62 -16.87 -12.85
N ARG A 114 -24.61 -15.56 -12.92
CA ARG A 114 -23.84 -14.70 -12.01
C ARG A 114 -24.44 -14.68 -10.60
N LEU A 115 -23.54 -14.64 -9.61
CA LEU A 115 -23.90 -14.66 -8.20
C LEU A 115 -23.91 -13.26 -7.56
N ASP A 116 -23.74 -12.17 -8.32
CA ASP A 116 -23.65 -10.79 -7.82
C ASP A 116 -24.77 -10.42 -6.83
N ALA A 117 -25.98 -10.91 -7.06
CA ALA A 117 -27.12 -10.60 -6.20
C ALA A 117 -26.95 -11.21 -4.80
N LEU A 118 -26.37 -12.41 -4.71
CA LEU A 118 -26.07 -13.07 -3.43
C LEU A 118 -24.96 -12.34 -2.67
N LEU A 119 -23.92 -11.89 -3.40
CA LEU A 119 -22.80 -11.18 -2.80
C LEU A 119 -23.18 -9.78 -2.27
N LYS A 120 -24.32 -9.23 -2.70
CA LYS A 120 -24.86 -7.94 -2.24
C LYS A 120 -25.74 -8.03 -1.00
N LEU A 121 -26.12 -9.21 -0.54
CA LEU A 121 -26.86 -9.39 0.72
C LEU A 121 -26.07 -8.79 1.89
N ARG A 122 -26.78 -8.21 2.87
CA ARG A 122 -26.15 -7.46 3.97
C ARG A 122 -26.47 -7.98 5.36
N THR A 123 -27.55 -8.74 5.49
CA THR A 123 -28.04 -9.21 6.79
C THR A 123 -28.50 -10.65 6.74
N GLY A 124 -28.40 -11.34 7.86
CA GLY A 124 -28.98 -12.64 8.10
C GLY A 124 -28.25 -13.84 7.52
N VAL A 125 -28.90 -14.98 7.59
CA VAL A 125 -28.55 -16.22 6.90
C VAL A 125 -29.60 -16.45 5.82
N ALA A 126 -29.19 -16.38 4.55
CA ALA A 126 -30.08 -16.53 3.43
C ALA A 126 -30.01 -17.95 2.87
N ALA A 127 -31.16 -18.57 2.62
CA ALA A 127 -31.28 -19.90 2.05
C ALA A 127 -32.57 -20.04 1.22
N VAL A 128 -32.58 -21.00 0.30
CA VAL A 128 -33.80 -21.35 -0.42
C VAL A 128 -34.65 -22.23 0.52
N PRO A 129 -35.92 -21.85 0.77
CA PRO A 129 -36.84 -22.65 1.61
C PRO A 129 -37.03 -24.08 1.06
N ARG A 130 -37.17 -25.04 1.95
CA ARG A 130 -37.51 -26.41 1.56
C ARG A 130 -38.84 -26.45 0.82
N PRO A 131 -38.95 -27.26 -0.24
CA PRO A 131 -40.27 -27.46 -0.85
C PRO A 131 -41.20 -28.19 0.13
N GLY A 132 -42.44 -27.74 0.17
CA GLY A 132 -43.51 -28.44 0.86
C GLY A 132 -43.76 -29.83 0.29
N PRO A 133 -44.64 -30.63 0.95
CA PRO A 133 -44.96 -31.99 0.53
C PRO A 133 -45.45 -32.11 -0.93
N ASP A 134 -46.00 -31.04 -1.49
CA ASP A 134 -46.52 -30.95 -2.84
C ASP A 134 -45.46 -30.46 -3.86
N GLY A 135 -44.21 -30.31 -3.47
CA GLY A 135 -43.13 -29.83 -4.34
C GLY A 135 -43.15 -28.33 -4.62
N ALA A 136 -44.12 -27.57 -4.11
CA ALA A 136 -44.14 -26.13 -4.19
C ALA A 136 -43.15 -25.51 -3.18
N PRO A 137 -42.53 -24.34 -3.47
CA PRO A 137 -41.70 -23.63 -2.48
C PRO A 137 -42.57 -23.33 -1.24
N ASP A 138 -42.19 -23.87 -0.09
CA ASP A 138 -42.81 -23.50 1.20
C ASP A 138 -42.14 -22.21 1.67
N PRO A 139 -42.80 -21.06 1.62
CA PRO A 139 -42.25 -19.78 2.08
C PRO A 139 -41.98 -19.77 3.60
N HIS A 140 -42.48 -20.74 4.32
CA HIS A 140 -42.30 -20.89 5.77
C HIS A 140 -41.43 -22.12 6.12
N GLY A 141 -40.91 -22.83 5.06
CA GLY A 141 -40.02 -23.97 5.27
C GLY A 141 -38.69 -23.52 5.87
N ALA A 142 -38.25 -24.19 6.94
CA ALA A 142 -36.94 -23.94 7.51
C ALA A 142 -35.85 -24.19 6.45
N PRO A 143 -34.83 -23.31 6.30
CA PRO A 143 -33.70 -23.53 5.40
C PRO A 143 -33.00 -24.82 5.80
N ASP A 144 -32.60 -25.61 4.78
CA ASP A 144 -31.80 -26.82 5.02
C ASP A 144 -30.30 -26.46 5.06
N PRO A 145 -29.68 -26.44 6.25
CA PRO A 145 -28.26 -26.14 6.36
C PRO A 145 -27.39 -27.34 5.87
N HIS A 146 -27.98 -28.47 5.54
CA HIS A 146 -27.25 -29.69 5.20
C HIS A 146 -27.00 -29.85 3.69
N ASP A 147 -27.93 -29.45 2.84
CA ASP A 147 -27.86 -29.75 1.38
C ASP A 147 -28.02 -28.55 0.47
N GLY A 148 -28.50 -27.41 0.97
CA GLY A 148 -28.82 -26.23 0.17
C GLY A 148 -27.69 -25.21 0.02
N LEU A 149 -27.90 -24.25 -0.88
CA LEU A 149 -27.07 -23.04 -0.95
C LEU A 149 -27.39 -22.14 0.24
N LEU A 150 -26.36 -21.67 0.94
CA LEU A 150 -26.48 -20.72 2.06
C LEU A 150 -25.63 -19.48 1.79
N VAL A 151 -26.15 -18.31 2.16
CA VAL A 151 -25.35 -17.08 2.26
C VAL A 151 -25.34 -16.63 3.71
N ILE A 152 -24.19 -16.63 4.35
CA ILE A 152 -24.01 -16.40 5.77
C ILE A 152 -23.33 -15.05 5.97
N GLN A 153 -24.00 -14.12 6.69
CA GLN A 153 -23.45 -12.84 7.09
C GLN A 153 -22.90 -12.98 8.51
N ARG A 154 -21.59 -13.00 8.65
CA ARG A 154 -20.92 -13.29 9.94
C ARG A 154 -21.19 -12.25 11.02
N GLN A 155 -21.41 -11.00 10.64
CA GLN A 155 -21.70 -9.92 11.60
C GLN A 155 -23.00 -10.13 12.39
N ASP A 156 -23.91 -10.95 11.87
CA ASP A 156 -25.23 -11.20 12.47
C ASP A 156 -25.23 -12.46 13.35
N LEU A 157 -24.10 -13.18 13.42
CA LEU A 157 -23.92 -14.35 14.28
C LEU A 157 -23.20 -13.92 15.56
N ASP A 158 -23.99 -13.54 16.58
CA ASP A 158 -23.50 -12.99 17.87
C ASP A 158 -22.65 -13.95 18.74
N ARG A 159 -22.46 -15.21 18.34
CA ARG A 159 -21.67 -16.20 19.07
C ARG A 159 -20.86 -17.09 18.14
N PRO A 160 -19.63 -17.48 18.55
CA PRO A 160 -18.95 -18.57 17.88
C PRO A 160 -19.84 -19.81 17.95
N VAL A 161 -20.20 -20.34 16.80
CA VAL A 161 -20.97 -21.58 16.67
C VAL A 161 -20.09 -22.71 17.21
N PRO A 162 -20.58 -23.51 18.18
CA PRO A 162 -19.82 -24.66 18.69
C PRO A 162 -19.52 -25.62 17.53
N PRO A 163 -18.33 -26.20 17.44
CA PRO A 163 -17.95 -27.07 16.34
C PRO A 163 -18.73 -28.38 16.19
N ALA A 164 -19.69 -28.66 17.08
CA ALA A 164 -20.38 -29.95 17.15
C ALA A 164 -21.85 -29.94 16.70
N ALA A 165 -22.45 -28.81 16.35
CA ALA A 165 -23.87 -28.76 15.94
C ALA A 165 -24.12 -27.63 14.93
N ALA A 166 -25.12 -27.83 14.04
CA ALA A 166 -25.64 -26.71 13.25
C ALA A 166 -26.24 -25.66 14.22
N PRO A 167 -26.00 -24.35 13.99
CA PRO A 167 -26.54 -23.34 14.90
C PRO A 167 -28.06 -23.31 14.83
N ASP A 168 -28.68 -23.12 15.98
CA ASP A 168 -30.10 -22.75 16.06
C ASP A 168 -30.19 -21.28 15.58
N ILE A 169 -30.53 -21.09 14.29
CA ILE A 169 -30.58 -19.78 13.68
C ILE A 169 -31.94 -19.16 13.97
N PRO A 170 -32.01 -18.03 14.68
CA PRO A 170 -33.27 -17.35 14.94
C PRO A 170 -34.05 -17.05 13.64
N GLU A 171 -35.35 -17.29 13.61
CA GLU A 171 -36.19 -17.00 12.43
C GLU A 171 -36.03 -15.54 11.95
N SER A 172 -35.80 -14.61 12.87
CA SER A 172 -35.58 -13.19 12.55
C SER A 172 -34.32 -12.92 11.72
N LEU A 173 -33.38 -13.84 11.67
CA LEU A 173 -32.15 -13.75 10.87
C LEU A 173 -32.25 -14.51 9.54
N LEU A 174 -33.31 -15.28 9.34
CA LEU A 174 -33.49 -16.07 8.12
C LEU A 174 -34.05 -15.20 6.99
N VAL A 175 -33.34 -15.19 5.85
CA VAL A 175 -33.75 -14.47 4.64
C VAL A 175 -34.06 -15.51 3.55
N PRO A 176 -35.32 -15.56 3.07
CA PRO A 176 -35.69 -16.51 2.02
C PRO A 176 -35.04 -16.07 0.68
N LEU A 177 -34.39 -17.01 0.00
CA LEU A 177 -33.87 -16.84 -1.35
C LEU A 177 -34.87 -17.39 -2.38
N ASP A 178 -34.84 -16.79 -3.58
CA ASP A 178 -35.58 -17.31 -4.73
C ASP A 178 -35.07 -18.72 -5.11
N ALA A 179 -35.98 -19.59 -5.50
CA ALA A 179 -35.67 -20.98 -5.85
C ALA A 179 -34.66 -21.14 -7.02
N ARG A 180 -34.45 -20.10 -7.83
CA ARG A 180 -33.44 -20.10 -8.90
C ARG A 180 -32.01 -20.28 -8.40
N TYR A 181 -31.72 -19.98 -7.12
CA TYR A 181 -30.40 -20.10 -6.52
C TYR A 181 -30.11 -21.50 -5.92
N ASP A 182 -31.10 -22.38 -5.82
CA ASP A 182 -30.93 -23.77 -5.44
C ASP A 182 -32.02 -24.63 -6.10
N PHE A 183 -32.00 -24.65 -7.43
CA PHE A 183 -33.00 -25.36 -8.19
C PHE A 183 -32.63 -26.84 -8.24
N ARG A 184 -33.47 -27.72 -7.66
CA ARG A 184 -33.20 -29.16 -7.62
C ARG A 184 -33.37 -29.82 -9.00
N ALA A 185 -32.33 -30.50 -9.48
CA ALA A 185 -32.33 -31.19 -10.75
C ALA A 185 -33.43 -32.28 -10.85
N LEU A 186 -33.78 -32.90 -9.74
CA LEU A 186 -34.90 -33.86 -9.64
C LEU A 186 -36.28 -33.29 -10.01
N ARG A 187 -36.44 -31.97 -10.08
CA ARG A 187 -37.71 -31.34 -10.48
C ARG A 187 -37.86 -31.25 -12.01
N LEU A 188 -36.77 -31.50 -12.76
CA LEU A 188 -36.79 -31.51 -14.20
C LEU A 188 -37.20 -32.89 -14.69
N ARG A 189 -38.23 -32.96 -15.51
CA ARG A 189 -38.53 -34.14 -16.29
C ARG A 189 -37.55 -34.21 -17.48
N ASP A 190 -37.32 -35.40 -18.02
CA ASP A 190 -36.34 -35.62 -19.07
C ASP A 190 -36.62 -34.82 -20.38
N ASP A 191 -37.85 -34.37 -20.56
CA ASP A 191 -38.30 -33.60 -21.72
C ASP A 191 -38.35 -32.08 -21.50
N LEU A 192 -38.04 -31.59 -20.28
CA LEU A 192 -38.06 -30.18 -19.94
C LEU A 192 -36.67 -29.56 -19.93
N ALA A 193 -36.51 -28.45 -20.63
CA ALA A 193 -35.29 -27.66 -20.57
C ALA A 193 -35.08 -27.04 -19.18
N VAL A 194 -33.81 -26.84 -18.79
CA VAL A 194 -33.49 -26.07 -17.59
C VAL A 194 -33.98 -24.63 -17.83
N PRO A 195 -34.83 -24.08 -16.93
CA PRO A 195 -35.30 -22.70 -17.10
C PRO A 195 -34.15 -21.69 -17.14
N GLU A 196 -34.19 -20.73 -18.05
CA GLU A 196 -33.13 -19.70 -18.20
C GLU A 196 -32.91 -18.86 -16.92
N VAL A 197 -33.93 -18.79 -16.05
CA VAL A 197 -33.84 -18.05 -14.78
C VAL A 197 -33.04 -18.78 -13.71
N VAL A 198 -32.71 -20.08 -13.90
CA VAL A 198 -31.96 -20.88 -12.92
C VAL A 198 -30.53 -20.40 -12.87
N VAL A 199 -30.07 -19.98 -11.71
CA VAL A 199 -28.69 -19.53 -11.45
C VAL A 199 -27.81 -20.64 -10.89
N VAL A 200 -28.36 -21.48 -9.99
CA VAL A 200 -27.67 -22.66 -9.44
C VAL A 200 -28.56 -23.88 -9.58
N LEU A 201 -28.03 -24.89 -10.26
CA LEU A 201 -28.68 -26.20 -10.42
C LEU A 201 -28.06 -27.18 -9.44
N ASN A 202 -28.89 -27.80 -8.58
CA ASN A 202 -28.47 -28.70 -7.51
C ASN A 202 -28.84 -30.15 -7.83
N PHE A 203 -27.85 -31.03 -7.90
CA PHE A 203 -27.99 -32.47 -8.19
C PHE A 203 -28.10 -33.34 -6.93
N ALA A 204 -28.18 -32.74 -5.73
CA ALA A 204 -28.32 -33.55 -4.51
C ALA A 204 -29.53 -34.50 -4.61
N GLY A 205 -29.27 -35.80 -4.44
CA GLY A 205 -30.28 -36.86 -4.56
C GLY A 205 -30.60 -37.28 -6.00
N ALA A 206 -30.06 -36.63 -7.02
CA ALA A 206 -30.17 -37.06 -8.41
C ALA A 206 -29.12 -38.17 -8.74
N PRO A 207 -29.37 -39.06 -9.71
CA PRO A 207 -28.36 -40.02 -10.17
C PRO A 207 -27.10 -39.30 -10.67
N SER A 208 -25.94 -39.90 -10.48
CA SER A 208 -24.65 -39.33 -10.96
C SER A 208 -24.51 -39.33 -12.48
N SER A 209 -25.29 -40.14 -13.18
CA SER A 209 -25.37 -40.24 -14.63
C SER A 209 -26.84 -40.28 -15.09
N GLY A 210 -27.11 -39.63 -16.21
CA GLY A 210 -28.46 -39.57 -16.81
C GLY A 210 -28.45 -38.89 -18.17
N THR A 211 -29.59 -38.89 -18.90
CA THR A 211 -29.77 -38.34 -20.25
C THR A 211 -30.79 -37.19 -20.20
N GLY A 212 -30.98 -36.41 -19.38
CA GLY A 212 -31.96 -35.28 -19.36
C GLY A 212 -31.29 -33.95 -19.51
N PRO A 213 -32.10 -32.85 -19.66
CA PRO A 213 -31.61 -31.48 -19.78
C PRO A 213 -30.71 -31.02 -18.65
N ALA A 214 -30.97 -31.47 -17.40
CA ALA A 214 -30.15 -31.17 -16.24
C ALA A 214 -28.74 -31.79 -16.40
N HIS A 215 -28.63 -33.02 -16.83
CA HIS A 215 -27.37 -33.69 -17.06
C HIS A 215 -26.60 -33.03 -18.20
N ALA A 216 -27.27 -32.69 -19.32
CA ALA A 216 -26.67 -31.93 -20.41
C ALA A 216 -26.12 -30.56 -19.95
N ALA A 217 -26.81 -29.89 -19.04
CA ALA A 217 -26.33 -28.65 -18.42
C ALA A 217 -25.09 -28.86 -17.53
N ARG A 218 -24.99 -30.01 -16.84
CA ARG A 218 -23.84 -30.40 -16.02
C ARG A 218 -22.66 -30.82 -16.89
N ASP A 219 -22.91 -31.64 -17.91
CA ASP A 219 -21.89 -32.27 -18.76
C ASP A 219 -21.06 -31.22 -19.50
N ARG A 220 -21.65 -30.08 -19.87
CA ARG A 220 -20.93 -28.95 -20.48
C ARG A 220 -19.79 -28.38 -19.61
N PHE A 221 -19.78 -28.65 -18.31
CA PHE A 221 -18.72 -28.26 -17.36
C PHE A 221 -17.83 -29.43 -16.97
N ASP A 222 -18.13 -30.63 -17.40
CA ASP A 222 -17.28 -31.82 -17.23
C ASP A 222 -16.19 -31.83 -18.32
N LEU A 223 -15.41 -30.74 -18.35
CA LEU A 223 -14.31 -30.53 -19.30
C LEU A 223 -13.00 -31.01 -18.68
N ASP A 224 -12.05 -31.44 -19.54
CA ASP A 224 -10.67 -31.55 -19.09
C ASP A 224 -10.05 -30.16 -18.84
N ASP A 225 -8.85 -30.14 -18.24
CA ASP A 225 -8.18 -28.88 -17.89
C ASP A 225 -7.84 -28.00 -19.11
N GLU A 226 -7.59 -28.63 -20.28
CA GLU A 226 -7.27 -27.93 -21.54
C GLU A 226 -8.52 -27.34 -22.18
N ALA A 227 -9.59 -28.10 -22.25
CA ALA A 227 -10.87 -27.62 -22.76
C ALA A 227 -11.44 -26.50 -21.87
N PHE A 228 -11.34 -26.63 -20.55
CA PHE A 228 -11.69 -25.55 -19.62
C PHE A 228 -10.86 -24.30 -19.86
N ARG A 229 -9.52 -24.45 -20.00
CA ARG A 229 -8.61 -23.32 -20.29
C ARG A 229 -9.03 -22.58 -21.55
N ALA A 230 -9.26 -23.32 -22.66
CA ALA A 230 -9.67 -22.71 -23.91
C ALA A 230 -11.01 -21.98 -23.80
N ALA A 231 -11.99 -22.57 -23.13
CA ALA A 231 -13.31 -21.97 -22.90
C ALA A 231 -13.20 -20.70 -22.04
N TYR A 232 -12.43 -20.71 -20.95
CA TYR A 232 -12.24 -19.56 -20.07
C TYR A 232 -11.53 -18.41 -20.77
N LEU A 233 -10.46 -18.68 -21.54
CA LEU A 233 -9.71 -17.65 -22.25
C LEU A 233 -10.54 -17.01 -23.39
N ALA A 234 -11.46 -17.73 -23.98
CA ALA A 234 -12.36 -17.22 -25.02
C ALA A 234 -13.49 -16.33 -24.50
N LEU A 235 -13.79 -16.33 -23.21
CA LEU A 235 -14.85 -15.48 -22.66
C LEU A 235 -14.52 -13.98 -22.84
N PRO A 236 -15.51 -13.15 -23.14
CA PRO A 236 -15.33 -11.70 -23.19
C PRO A 236 -15.20 -11.08 -21.78
N GLY A 237 -14.64 -9.87 -21.73
CA GLY A 237 -14.60 -9.05 -20.51
C GLY A 237 -13.48 -9.37 -19.52
N PRO A 238 -13.50 -8.72 -18.34
CA PRO A 238 -12.46 -8.87 -17.33
C PRO A 238 -12.48 -10.26 -16.70
N LYS A 239 -11.29 -10.79 -16.39
CA LYS A 239 -11.07 -12.10 -15.81
C LYS A 239 -10.38 -11.99 -14.45
N HIS A 240 -10.53 -13.06 -13.67
CA HIS A 240 -9.82 -13.18 -12.41
C HIS A 240 -8.29 -13.15 -12.62
N PRO A 241 -7.53 -12.23 -11.98
CA PRO A 241 -6.11 -12.05 -12.30
C PRO A 241 -5.25 -13.30 -12.07
N ASP A 242 -5.47 -14.02 -10.98
CA ASP A 242 -4.66 -15.19 -10.65
C ASP A 242 -5.03 -16.38 -11.55
N LEU A 243 -6.32 -16.58 -11.81
CA LEU A 243 -6.79 -17.64 -12.68
C LEU A 243 -6.35 -17.39 -14.13
N LEU A 244 -6.43 -16.12 -14.59
CA LEU A 244 -5.95 -15.74 -15.90
C LEU A 244 -4.46 -16.05 -16.07
N LEU A 245 -3.62 -15.64 -15.12
CA LEU A 245 -2.19 -15.93 -15.19
C LEU A 245 -1.90 -17.43 -15.09
N HIS A 246 -2.62 -18.14 -14.25
CA HIS A 246 -2.47 -19.58 -14.10
C HIS A 246 -2.82 -20.33 -15.38
N LEU A 247 -3.91 -19.94 -16.04
CA LEU A 247 -4.37 -20.58 -17.28
C LEU A 247 -3.62 -20.09 -18.53
N ALA A 248 -3.10 -18.87 -18.53
CA ALA A 248 -2.32 -18.33 -19.64
C ALA A 248 -0.87 -18.84 -19.70
N LEU A 249 -0.37 -19.47 -18.64
CA LEU A 249 0.96 -20.08 -18.63
C LEU A 249 0.94 -21.52 -19.20
N PRO A 250 2.00 -21.98 -19.87
CA PRO A 250 3.32 -21.36 -19.97
C PRO A 250 3.39 -20.25 -21.03
N PHE A 251 3.87 -19.09 -20.59
CA PHE A 251 4.37 -18.04 -21.47
C PHE A 251 5.75 -18.45 -22.03
N PRO A 252 6.13 -18.02 -23.24
CA PRO A 252 5.46 -17.03 -24.10
C PRO A 252 4.36 -17.64 -24.96
N PHE A 253 3.38 -16.84 -25.40
CA PHE A 253 2.50 -17.22 -26.50
C PHE A 253 3.35 -17.43 -27.74
N PRO A 254 3.11 -18.50 -28.53
CA PRO A 254 3.88 -18.74 -29.76
C PRO A 254 3.82 -17.59 -30.76
N ASP A 255 2.72 -16.83 -30.74
CA ASP A 255 2.50 -15.63 -31.55
C ASP A 255 1.48 -14.74 -30.85
N VAL A 256 1.96 -13.72 -30.12
CA VAL A 256 1.13 -12.73 -29.38
C VAL A 256 0.11 -12.06 -30.29
N ARG A 257 0.41 -11.87 -31.58
CA ARG A 257 -0.47 -11.19 -32.53
C ARG A 257 -1.74 -11.97 -32.83
N ARG A 258 -1.76 -13.27 -32.56
CA ARG A 258 -2.94 -14.14 -32.72
C ARG A 258 -3.81 -14.22 -31.47
N VAL A 259 -3.34 -13.65 -30.36
CA VAL A 259 -4.08 -13.58 -29.09
C VAL A 259 -4.99 -12.35 -29.11
N PRO A 260 -6.25 -12.43 -28.63
CA PRO A 260 -7.12 -11.26 -28.51
C PRO A 260 -6.43 -10.15 -27.71
N ILE A 261 -6.39 -8.94 -28.27
CA ILE A 261 -5.64 -7.82 -27.69
C ILE A 261 -6.07 -7.47 -26.27
N ASP A 262 -7.35 -7.61 -25.95
CA ASP A 262 -7.84 -7.39 -24.60
C ASP A 262 -7.27 -8.39 -23.58
N LEU A 263 -7.04 -9.60 -23.99
CA LEU A 263 -6.41 -10.63 -23.17
C LEU A 263 -4.93 -10.30 -22.94
N VAL A 264 -4.20 -9.94 -24.00
CA VAL A 264 -2.80 -9.48 -23.92
C VAL A 264 -2.67 -8.32 -22.95
N ARG A 265 -3.54 -7.32 -23.08
CA ARG A 265 -3.55 -6.14 -22.23
C ARG A 265 -3.83 -6.49 -20.76
N GLN A 266 -4.85 -7.32 -20.48
CA GLN A 266 -5.15 -7.75 -19.11
C GLN A 266 -3.96 -8.44 -18.46
N ILE A 267 -3.27 -9.32 -19.17
CA ILE A 267 -2.08 -10.01 -18.68
C ILE A 267 -0.95 -9.02 -18.41
N ALA A 268 -0.70 -8.07 -19.32
CA ALA A 268 0.32 -7.05 -19.14
C ALA A 268 0.02 -6.13 -17.95
N GLU A 269 -1.23 -5.74 -17.73
CA GLU A 269 -1.61 -4.95 -16.56
C GLU A 269 -1.43 -5.72 -15.23
N ILE A 270 -1.65 -7.03 -15.24
CA ILE A 270 -1.37 -7.87 -14.07
C ILE A 270 0.13 -7.95 -13.81
N HIS A 271 0.96 -8.11 -14.85
CA HIS A 271 2.42 -8.08 -14.73
C HIS A 271 2.87 -6.73 -14.18
N ARG A 272 2.36 -5.61 -14.73
CA ARG A 272 2.63 -4.26 -14.23
C ARG A 272 2.27 -4.11 -12.74
N GLY A 273 1.06 -4.51 -12.36
CA GLY A 273 0.60 -4.45 -10.97
C GLY A 273 1.43 -5.31 -9.99
N ARG A 274 2.18 -6.28 -10.50
CA ARG A 274 3.10 -7.13 -9.72
C ARG A 274 4.57 -6.66 -9.80
N GLY A 275 4.83 -5.50 -10.42
CA GLY A 275 6.19 -4.96 -10.59
C GLY A 275 7.04 -5.69 -11.64
N ARG A 276 6.44 -6.58 -12.44
CA ARG A 276 7.10 -7.32 -13.54
C ARG A 276 6.98 -6.53 -14.83
N HIS A 277 7.65 -5.37 -14.87
CA HIS A 277 7.54 -4.43 -15.99
C HIS A 277 8.20 -4.95 -17.26
N ASP A 278 9.27 -5.75 -17.14
CA ASP A 278 9.97 -6.33 -18.30
C ASP A 278 9.05 -7.28 -19.08
N GLU A 279 8.31 -8.14 -18.37
CA GLU A 279 7.34 -9.07 -18.99
C GLU A 279 6.18 -8.31 -19.64
N ALA A 280 5.69 -7.26 -18.99
CA ALA A 280 4.63 -6.42 -19.57
C ALA A 280 5.09 -5.71 -20.85
N VAL A 281 6.33 -5.20 -20.87
CA VAL A 281 6.93 -4.54 -22.05
C VAL A 281 7.16 -5.54 -23.18
N ALA A 282 7.68 -6.73 -22.89
CA ALA A 282 7.89 -7.75 -23.91
C ALA A 282 6.55 -8.14 -24.57
N LEU A 283 5.51 -8.35 -23.77
CA LEU A 283 4.20 -8.75 -24.23
C LEU A 283 3.51 -7.66 -25.08
N LEU A 284 3.44 -6.42 -24.55
CA LEU A 284 2.77 -5.31 -25.24
C LEU A 284 3.59 -4.82 -26.43
N GLY A 285 4.92 -4.76 -26.30
CA GLY A 285 5.80 -4.28 -27.37
C GLY A 285 5.62 -5.07 -28.65
N GLU A 286 5.48 -6.40 -28.56
CA GLU A 286 5.16 -7.24 -29.71
C GLU A 286 3.73 -7.03 -30.24
N ALA A 287 2.77 -6.89 -29.33
CA ALA A 287 1.35 -6.76 -29.69
C ALA A 287 1.00 -5.44 -30.39
N VAL A 288 1.72 -4.34 -30.08
CA VAL A 288 1.42 -2.99 -30.64
C VAL A 288 2.22 -2.64 -31.90
N VAL A 289 3.07 -3.54 -32.41
CA VAL A 289 3.87 -3.27 -33.63
C VAL A 289 2.94 -2.94 -34.80
N GLY A 290 3.08 -1.72 -35.33
CA GLY A 290 2.26 -1.23 -36.44
C GLY A 290 0.77 -0.96 -36.09
N ARG A 291 0.45 -0.86 -34.80
CA ARG A 291 -0.93 -0.71 -34.30
C ARG A 291 -1.11 0.58 -33.47
N PRO A 292 -1.00 1.79 -34.09
CA PRO A 292 -1.23 3.06 -33.38
C PRO A 292 -2.67 3.24 -32.88
N ASP A 293 -3.58 2.40 -33.38
CA ASP A 293 -5.02 2.36 -33.01
C ASP A 293 -5.30 1.72 -31.64
N LEU A 294 -4.26 1.41 -30.85
CA LEU A 294 -4.36 0.77 -29.54
C LEU A 294 -3.92 1.69 -28.39
N PRO A 295 -4.60 2.84 -28.15
CA PRO A 295 -4.12 3.88 -27.23
C PRO A 295 -3.95 3.36 -25.79
N ARG A 296 -4.83 2.48 -25.33
CA ARG A 296 -4.75 1.90 -23.99
C ARG A 296 -3.55 0.97 -23.82
N CYS A 297 -3.18 0.22 -24.86
CA CYS A 297 -1.97 -0.60 -24.82
C CYS A 297 -0.72 0.27 -24.84
N HIS A 298 -0.72 1.35 -25.62
CA HIS A 298 0.37 2.30 -25.66
C HIS A 298 0.54 3.03 -24.33
N GLU A 299 -0.54 3.45 -23.65
CA GLU A 299 -0.46 4.05 -22.31
C GLU A 299 0.16 3.06 -21.30
N THR A 300 -0.32 1.81 -21.25
CA THR A 300 0.19 0.80 -20.34
C THR A 300 1.67 0.49 -20.63
N LEU A 301 2.05 0.39 -21.90
CA LEU A 301 3.43 0.17 -22.33
C LEU A 301 4.33 1.34 -21.92
N GLY A 302 3.90 2.58 -22.17
CA GLY A 302 4.63 3.77 -21.79
C GLY A 302 4.88 3.86 -20.29
N VAL A 303 3.89 3.54 -19.45
CA VAL A 303 4.04 3.48 -18.00
C VAL A 303 5.05 2.41 -17.55
N CYS A 304 5.03 1.24 -18.19
CA CYS A 304 6.00 0.18 -17.90
C CYS A 304 7.43 0.58 -18.31
N LEU A 305 7.58 1.21 -19.47
CA LEU A 305 8.86 1.72 -19.95
C LEU A 305 9.44 2.82 -19.04
N MET A 306 8.59 3.72 -18.52
CA MET A 306 9.01 4.69 -17.48
C MET A 306 9.56 4.01 -16.24
N ALA A 307 8.90 2.95 -15.78
CA ALA A 307 9.35 2.18 -14.60
C ALA A 307 10.69 1.45 -14.84
N LEU A 308 11.04 1.23 -16.12
CA LEU A 308 12.31 0.67 -16.55
C LEU A 308 13.36 1.72 -16.89
N SER A 309 13.06 3.02 -16.76
CA SER A 309 13.90 4.16 -17.18
C SER A 309 14.21 4.21 -18.68
N ARG A 310 13.35 3.60 -19.51
CA ARG A 310 13.37 3.69 -20.98
C ARG A 310 12.54 4.89 -21.43
N TYR A 311 13.01 6.09 -21.10
CA TYR A 311 12.20 7.32 -21.13
C TYR A 311 11.82 7.78 -22.53
N GLU A 312 12.70 7.70 -23.52
CA GLU A 312 12.42 8.09 -24.91
C GLU A 312 11.35 7.19 -25.54
N GLU A 313 11.45 5.90 -25.30
CA GLU A 313 10.45 4.94 -25.77
C GLU A 313 9.10 5.14 -25.05
N ALA A 314 9.14 5.43 -23.74
CA ALA A 314 7.95 5.73 -22.97
C ALA A 314 7.22 6.96 -23.53
N GLU A 315 7.96 8.04 -23.84
CA GLU A 315 7.40 9.27 -24.41
C GLU A 315 6.72 9.00 -25.74
N THR A 316 7.38 8.24 -26.63
CA THR A 316 6.83 7.85 -27.93
C THR A 316 5.48 7.14 -27.79
N HIS A 317 5.38 6.15 -26.90
CA HIS A 317 4.15 5.41 -26.71
C HIS A 317 3.06 6.21 -25.99
N LEU A 318 3.43 7.05 -25.02
CA LEU A 318 2.46 7.92 -24.35
C LEU A 318 1.89 8.97 -25.31
N LEU A 319 2.69 9.53 -26.23
CA LEU A 319 2.20 10.42 -27.27
C LEU A 319 1.23 9.73 -28.22
N LEU A 320 1.45 8.48 -28.61
CA LEU A 320 0.49 7.70 -29.39
C LEU A 320 -0.84 7.51 -28.64
N ALA A 321 -0.80 7.36 -27.32
CA ALA A 321 -2.00 7.21 -26.52
C ALA A 321 -2.85 8.48 -26.43
N THR A 322 -2.27 9.69 -26.60
CA THR A 322 -3.02 10.96 -26.59
C THR A 322 -3.94 11.14 -27.80
N ALA A 323 -3.75 10.36 -28.86
CA ALA A 323 -4.58 10.44 -30.06
C ALA A 323 -6.05 10.01 -29.82
N SER A 324 -6.34 9.31 -28.72
CA SER A 324 -7.71 8.91 -28.36
C SER A 324 -8.28 9.83 -27.28
N PRO A 325 -9.43 10.50 -27.50
CA PRO A 325 -10.04 11.39 -26.52
C PRO A 325 -10.31 10.72 -25.16
N ASP A 326 -10.68 9.44 -25.16
CA ASP A 326 -10.99 8.69 -23.93
C ASP A 326 -9.75 8.41 -23.08
N PHE A 327 -8.55 8.44 -23.66
CA PHE A 327 -7.30 8.14 -22.98
C PHE A 327 -6.34 9.33 -22.89
N ALA A 328 -6.61 10.38 -23.63
CA ALA A 328 -5.77 11.57 -23.69
C ALA A 328 -5.47 12.17 -22.30
N PRO A 329 -6.43 12.38 -21.38
CA PRO A 329 -6.14 12.94 -20.06
C PRO A 329 -5.15 12.09 -19.28
N ARG A 330 -5.34 10.78 -19.25
CA ARG A 330 -4.44 9.85 -18.57
C ARG A 330 -3.03 9.84 -19.18
N ALA A 331 -2.94 9.80 -20.51
CA ALA A 331 -1.68 9.82 -21.22
C ALA A 331 -0.92 11.13 -21.00
N PHE A 332 -1.61 12.28 -21.04
CA PHE A 332 -1.03 13.59 -20.73
C PHE A 332 -0.55 13.66 -19.27
N GLY A 333 -1.29 13.10 -18.32
CA GLY A 333 -0.84 13.02 -16.93
C GLY A 333 0.46 12.21 -16.77
N GLN A 334 0.64 11.12 -17.53
CA GLN A 334 1.89 10.36 -17.55
C GLN A 334 3.02 11.10 -18.28
N LEU A 335 2.74 11.80 -19.36
CA LEU A 335 3.70 12.65 -20.05
C LEU A 335 4.17 13.81 -19.15
N ALA A 336 3.25 14.45 -18.43
CA ALA A 336 3.60 15.47 -17.45
C ALA A 336 4.56 14.92 -16.38
N ARG A 337 4.25 13.74 -15.86
CA ARG A 337 5.14 13.04 -14.93
C ARG A 337 6.50 12.74 -15.54
N LEU A 338 6.55 12.21 -16.75
CA LEU A 338 7.79 11.87 -17.45
C LEU A 338 8.66 13.11 -17.68
N ALA A 339 8.07 14.18 -18.22
CA ALA A 339 8.77 15.43 -18.45
C ALA A 339 9.33 16.01 -17.14
N TRP A 340 8.56 15.95 -16.04
CA TRP A 340 9.03 16.40 -14.73
C TRP A 340 10.21 15.54 -14.22
N LEU A 341 10.14 14.20 -14.35
CA LEU A 341 11.26 13.31 -13.97
C LEU A 341 12.55 13.62 -14.72
N LEU A 342 12.44 14.14 -15.94
CA LEU A 342 13.56 14.56 -16.79
C LEU A 342 13.97 16.02 -16.56
N GLY A 343 13.40 16.71 -15.57
CA GLY A 343 13.69 18.13 -15.29
C GLY A 343 13.05 19.12 -16.28
N ARG A 344 12.22 18.66 -17.23
CA ARG A 344 11.54 19.49 -18.23
C ARG A 344 10.24 20.08 -17.66
N THR A 345 10.36 21.01 -16.71
CA THR A 345 9.22 21.52 -15.92
C THR A 345 8.16 22.24 -16.78
N GLU A 346 8.59 23.01 -17.81
CA GLU A 346 7.64 23.70 -18.71
C GLU A 346 6.86 22.70 -19.58
N ASP A 347 7.54 21.68 -20.12
CA ASP A 347 6.85 20.61 -20.87
C ASP A 347 5.87 19.86 -19.96
N ALA A 348 6.27 19.57 -18.72
CA ALA A 348 5.40 18.93 -17.75
C ALA A 348 4.13 19.75 -17.47
N ARG A 349 4.27 21.09 -17.34
CA ARG A 349 3.15 22.01 -17.19
C ARG A 349 2.26 22.01 -18.44
N GLY A 350 2.87 22.06 -19.63
CA GLY A 350 2.15 22.03 -20.90
C GLY A 350 1.33 20.75 -21.08
N TYR A 351 1.91 19.59 -20.80
CA TYR A 351 1.19 18.32 -20.82
C TYR A 351 0.06 18.25 -19.79
N ALA A 352 0.30 18.73 -18.56
CA ALA A 352 -0.73 18.76 -17.53
C ALA A 352 -1.91 19.64 -17.93
N LEU A 353 -1.64 20.81 -18.55
CA LEU A 353 -2.67 21.71 -19.06
C LEU A 353 -3.47 21.07 -20.21
N ALA A 354 -2.78 20.45 -21.19
CA ALA A 354 -3.44 19.72 -22.27
C ALA A 354 -4.35 18.59 -21.76
N GLY A 355 -3.94 17.91 -20.69
CA GLY A 355 -4.78 16.91 -20.04
C GLY A 355 -6.01 17.50 -19.37
N LEU A 356 -5.91 18.70 -18.75
CA LEU A 356 -7.03 19.42 -18.15
C LEU A 356 -7.96 20.04 -19.20
N GLU A 357 -7.47 20.40 -20.37
CA GLU A 357 -8.28 20.82 -21.50
C GLU A 357 -9.12 19.66 -22.05
N ALA A 358 -8.57 18.44 -22.05
CA ALA A 358 -9.29 17.23 -22.46
C ALA A 358 -10.28 16.75 -21.40
N ASP A 359 -9.93 16.81 -20.11
CA ASP A 359 -10.79 16.52 -18.95
C ASP A 359 -10.46 17.44 -17.78
N PRO A 360 -11.26 18.52 -17.57
CA PRO A 360 -11.04 19.45 -16.44
C PRO A 360 -11.13 18.80 -15.05
N THR A 361 -11.66 17.57 -14.95
CA THR A 361 -11.83 16.85 -13.68
C THR A 361 -10.70 15.88 -13.39
N ASP A 362 -9.76 15.65 -14.32
CA ASP A 362 -8.67 14.71 -14.13
C ASP A 362 -7.76 15.14 -12.97
N ALA A 363 -7.79 14.34 -11.89
CA ALA A 363 -7.07 14.65 -10.66
C ALA A 363 -5.55 14.55 -10.83
N ASN A 364 -5.07 13.67 -11.72
CA ASN A 364 -3.63 13.48 -11.96
C ASN A 364 -3.03 14.67 -12.71
N CYS A 365 -3.68 15.11 -13.78
CA CYS A 365 -3.28 16.32 -14.52
C CYS A 365 -3.32 17.56 -13.64
N ARG A 366 -4.36 17.70 -12.79
CA ARG A 366 -4.45 18.80 -11.83
C ARG A 366 -3.29 18.79 -10.83
N ALA A 367 -2.94 17.63 -10.30
CA ALA A 367 -1.83 17.50 -9.37
C ALA A 367 -0.49 17.89 -10.02
N TRP A 368 -0.24 17.49 -11.27
CA TRP A 368 0.96 17.88 -12.00
C TRP A 368 0.97 19.35 -12.36
N TYR A 369 -0.17 19.92 -12.77
CA TYR A 369 -0.30 21.36 -13.03
C TYR A 369 0.01 22.16 -11.77
N THR A 370 -0.57 21.81 -10.63
CA THR A 370 -0.31 22.46 -9.34
C THR A 370 1.18 22.35 -8.98
N ARG A 371 1.77 21.17 -9.07
CA ARG A 371 3.18 20.94 -8.74
C ARG A 371 4.13 21.77 -9.62
N THR A 372 3.85 21.89 -10.90
CA THR A 372 4.70 22.62 -11.86
C THR A 372 4.46 24.12 -11.85
N THR A 373 3.33 24.60 -11.33
CA THR A 373 3.04 26.03 -11.14
C THR A 373 3.47 26.54 -9.78
N ALA A 374 3.40 25.73 -8.74
CA ALA A 374 3.84 26.06 -7.39
C ALA A 374 5.38 26.08 -7.22
N SER A 375 6.11 26.11 -8.30
CA SER A 375 7.56 26.04 -8.45
C SER A 375 8.35 26.51 -7.22
N VAL A 376 8.66 25.59 -6.31
CA VAL A 376 9.50 25.81 -5.14
C VAL A 376 10.94 25.28 -5.35
N ILE A 377 11.21 24.64 -6.49
CA ILE A 377 12.59 24.35 -6.87
C ILE A 377 13.03 25.49 -7.80
N PRO A 378 13.65 26.55 -7.28
CA PRO A 378 14.23 27.52 -8.17
C PRO A 378 15.38 26.83 -8.88
N ASP A 379 15.28 26.70 -10.18
CA ASP A 379 16.42 26.50 -11.07
C ASP A 379 17.31 27.78 -11.10
N ARG A 380 17.16 28.62 -10.05
CA ARG A 380 18.00 29.77 -9.88
C ARG A 380 19.30 29.33 -9.20
N PRO A 381 20.44 29.46 -9.89
CA PRO A 381 21.70 29.48 -9.16
C PRO A 381 21.54 30.53 -8.06
N SER A 382 21.59 30.07 -6.81
CA SER A 382 21.58 31.01 -5.68
C SER A 382 22.73 31.99 -5.87
N ALA A 383 22.44 33.29 -5.83
CA ALA A 383 23.44 34.33 -5.92
C ALA A 383 24.38 34.37 -4.70
N GLY A 384 24.24 33.39 -3.77
CA GLY A 384 24.87 33.39 -2.47
C GLY A 384 26.31 32.90 -2.46
N ALA A 385 26.55 31.61 -2.20
CA ALA A 385 27.90 31.08 -2.03
C ALA A 385 28.44 30.50 -3.35
N PRO A 386 29.75 30.56 -3.58
CA PRO A 386 30.38 29.86 -4.72
C PRO A 386 30.04 28.37 -4.70
N PRO A 387 29.86 27.71 -5.86
CA PRO A 387 29.52 26.29 -5.94
C PRO A 387 30.39 25.39 -5.07
N GLY A 388 31.70 25.63 -5.01
CA GLY A 388 32.63 24.85 -4.18
C GLY A 388 32.46 24.98 -2.66
N GLU A 389 31.66 25.94 -2.19
CA GLU A 389 31.32 26.11 -0.77
C GLU A 389 29.95 25.52 -0.42
N GLN A 390 29.09 25.30 -1.42
CA GLN A 390 27.76 24.73 -1.22
C GLN A 390 27.81 23.22 -1.01
N LEU A 391 26.84 22.72 -0.23
CA LEU A 391 26.55 21.30 -0.10
C LEU A 391 25.39 20.92 -1.05
N ALA A 392 25.42 19.73 -1.63
CA ALA A 392 24.26 19.17 -2.31
C ALA A 392 23.43 18.33 -1.33
N HIS A 393 22.12 18.46 -1.37
CA HIS A 393 21.19 17.62 -0.62
C HIS A 393 20.27 16.88 -1.58
N VAL A 394 20.39 15.56 -1.60
CA VAL A 394 19.51 14.65 -2.34
C VAL A 394 18.44 14.14 -1.39
N ALA A 395 17.20 14.57 -1.57
CA ALA A 395 16.08 14.20 -0.73
C ALA A 395 14.75 14.28 -1.47
N LEU A 396 13.68 13.91 -0.81
CA LEU A 396 12.32 14.32 -1.19
C LEU A 396 12.09 15.73 -0.63
N PHE A 397 11.72 16.64 -1.48
CA PHE A 397 11.31 17.99 -1.08
C PHE A 397 9.81 18.10 -1.32
N ALA A 398 9.06 18.31 -0.25
CA ALA A 398 7.62 18.43 -0.33
C ALA A 398 7.24 19.84 -0.80
N ASP A 399 6.52 19.89 -1.92
CA ASP A 399 6.02 21.12 -2.53
C ASP A 399 4.49 21.19 -2.32
N GLY A 400 4.01 22.14 -1.49
CA GLY A 400 2.58 22.32 -1.26
C GLY A 400 1.95 21.34 -0.27
N GLU A 401 0.84 20.72 -0.63
CA GLU A 401 -0.01 19.87 0.24
C GLU A 401 0.54 18.44 0.43
N GLU A 402 1.85 18.27 0.45
CA GLU A 402 2.49 16.97 0.61
C GLU A 402 2.71 16.62 2.09
N ASN A 403 3.31 15.46 2.34
CA ASN A 403 3.52 14.92 3.67
C ASN A 403 4.34 15.87 4.57
N ALA A 404 3.77 16.32 5.67
CA ALA A 404 4.42 17.18 6.65
C ALA A 404 5.78 16.64 7.17
N GLY A 405 5.95 15.32 7.23
CA GLY A 405 7.23 14.70 7.57
C GLY A 405 8.33 14.99 6.56
N ASP A 406 8.00 14.97 5.28
CA ASP A 406 8.94 15.23 4.18
C ASP A 406 9.22 16.75 4.02
N LYS A 407 8.38 17.63 4.61
CA LYS A 407 8.65 19.07 4.74
C LYS A 407 9.68 19.38 5.81
N VAL A 408 9.50 18.80 7.00
CA VAL A 408 10.37 19.09 8.18
C VAL A 408 11.75 18.44 8.07
N LEU A 409 11.81 17.25 7.48
CA LEU A 409 13.00 16.41 7.49
C LEU A 409 14.20 16.99 6.73
N PRO A 410 14.08 17.57 5.51
CA PRO A 410 15.23 18.16 4.82
C PRO A 410 15.91 19.26 5.62
N GLU A 411 15.14 20.11 6.27
CA GLU A 411 15.69 21.16 7.14
C GLU A 411 16.42 20.56 8.35
N ALA A 412 15.84 19.56 9.01
CA ALA A 412 16.47 18.89 10.15
C ALA A 412 17.80 18.19 9.75
N VAL A 413 17.87 17.61 8.53
CA VAL A 413 19.13 17.07 7.99
C VAL A 413 20.16 18.18 7.81
N ARG A 414 19.79 19.29 7.18
CA ARG A 414 20.69 20.41 6.90
C ARG A 414 21.21 21.04 8.19
N SER A 415 20.37 21.16 9.21
CA SER A 415 20.75 21.68 10.54
C SER A 415 21.87 20.87 11.22
N CYS A 416 22.09 19.61 10.82
CA CYS A 416 23.22 18.82 11.28
C CYS A 416 24.57 19.28 10.71
N PHE A 417 24.58 19.99 9.58
CA PHE A 417 25.79 20.36 8.86
C PHE A 417 26.08 21.86 8.87
N THR A 418 25.09 22.70 9.01
CA THR A 418 25.23 24.16 8.98
C THR A 418 24.09 24.83 9.72
N ALA A 419 24.39 25.95 10.37
CA ALA A 419 23.37 26.82 10.98
C ALA A 419 22.47 27.48 9.91
N ASP A 420 23.00 27.72 8.71
CA ASP A 420 22.22 28.23 7.58
C ASP A 420 21.71 27.07 6.73
N THR A 421 20.42 26.77 6.87
CA THR A 421 19.72 25.70 6.14
C THR A 421 19.10 26.13 4.82
N GLY A 422 19.25 27.41 4.49
CA GLY A 422 18.66 28.04 3.31
C GLY A 422 19.24 27.58 1.97
N PRO A 423 18.57 27.94 0.87
CA PRO A 423 18.96 27.52 -0.48
C PRO A 423 20.34 28.11 -0.91
N ASP A 424 20.79 29.21 -0.29
CA ASP A 424 22.09 29.83 -0.61
C ASP A 424 23.29 28.98 -0.21
N ARG A 425 23.12 28.08 0.77
CA ARG A 425 24.14 27.12 1.22
C ARG A 425 23.95 25.72 0.69
N TRP A 426 22.78 25.42 0.12
CA TRP A 426 22.40 24.10 -0.29
C TRP A 426 21.90 24.05 -1.73
N HIS A 427 22.53 23.20 -2.55
CA HIS A 427 21.96 22.77 -3.82
C HIS A 427 20.96 21.65 -3.57
N GLN A 428 19.71 21.85 -3.99
CA GLN A 428 18.65 20.84 -3.84
C GLN A 428 18.59 19.96 -5.09
N GLN A 429 18.79 18.65 -4.89
CA GLN A 429 18.55 17.64 -5.92
C GLN A 429 17.37 16.79 -5.45
N HIS A 430 16.20 16.96 -6.07
CA HIS A 430 15.07 16.10 -5.77
C HIS A 430 15.38 14.65 -6.17
N ALA A 431 15.14 13.68 -5.27
CA ALA A 431 15.56 12.29 -5.48
C ALA A 431 14.92 11.63 -6.72
N HIS A 432 13.70 12.02 -7.10
CA HIS A 432 13.02 11.45 -8.27
C HIS A 432 13.53 12.00 -9.61
N LEU A 433 14.15 13.20 -9.63
CA LEU A 433 14.68 13.76 -10.87
C LEU A 433 15.87 12.94 -11.34
N LEU A 434 15.90 12.65 -12.64
CA LEU A 434 17.04 11.97 -13.26
C LEU A 434 18.31 12.78 -13.06
N VAL A 435 19.35 12.13 -12.56
CA VAL A 435 20.70 12.71 -12.56
C VAL A 435 21.35 12.38 -13.91
N ASP A 436 21.26 13.31 -14.84
CA ASP A 436 21.91 13.29 -16.14
C ASP A 436 23.35 13.86 -16.06
N GLU A 437 24.01 14.05 -17.18
CA GLU A 437 25.37 14.63 -17.24
C GLU A 437 25.43 16.01 -16.58
N ALA A 438 24.45 16.87 -16.86
CA ALA A 438 24.41 18.21 -16.26
C ALA A 438 24.16 18.13 -14.75
N GLY A 439 23.33 17.18 -14.30
CA GLY A 439 23.12 16.87 -12.89
C GLY A 439 24.40 16.40 -12.21
N LEU A 440 25.15 15.50 -12.86
CA LEU A 440 26.46 15.04 -12.39
C LEU A 440 27.45 16.19 -12.22
N GLU A 441 27.56 17.07 -13.22
CA GLU A 441 28.41 18.26 -13.15
C GLU A 441 28.02 19.16 -11.98
N ARG A 442 26.71 19.40 -11.79
CA ARG A 442 26.21 20.19 -10.66
C ARG A 442 26.58 19.54 -9.31
N LEU A 443 26.44 18.23 -9.17
CA LEU A 443 26.80 17.52 -7.93
C LEU A 443 28.31 17.57 -7.68
N ASN A 444 29.14 17.34 -8.71
CA ASN A 444 30.60 17.34 -8.60
C ASN A 444 31.18 18.73 -8.31
N ALA A 445 30.47 19.79 -8.69
CA ALA A 445 30.85 21.16 -8.35
C ALA A 445 30.59 21.52 -6.85
N ARG A 446 30.01 20.64 -6.07
CA ARG A 446 29.68 20.89 -4.64
C ARG A 446 30.79 20.37 -3.73
N ARG A 447 30.85 20.97 -2.53
CA ARG A 447 31.81 20.56 -1.50
C ARG A 447 31.59 19.12 -1.03
N ALA A 448 30.33 18.70 -0.90
CA ALA A 448 29.93 17.32 -0.65
C ALA A 448 28.49 17.09 -1.08
N VAL A 449 28.11 15.84 -1.27
CA VAL A 449 26.76 15.39 -1.58
C VAL A 449 26.20 14.61 -0.39
N ILE A 450 25.12 15.10 0.20
CA ILE A 450 24.40 14.46 1.30
C ILE A 450 23.13 13.83 0.73
N VAL A 451 23.09 12.52 0.71
CA VAL A 451 21.87 11.75 0.38
C VAL A 451 21.18 11.47 1.70
N GLY A 452 20.09 12.16 1.99
CA GLY A 452 19.65 12.08 3.35
C GLY A 452 18.27 12.48 3.72
N GLY A 453 17.89 11.80 4.80
CA GLY A 453 16.59 11.86 5.40
C GLY A 453 15.55 11.00 4.69
N GLY A 454 14.58 10.51 5.46
CA GLY A 454 13.42 9.81 4.94
C GLY A 454 13.62 8.35 4.56
N GLY A 455 12.59 7.81 4.00
CA GLY A 455 12.54 6.40 3.59
C GLY A 455 12.95 6.20 2.14
N LEU A 456 14.10 6.74 1.71
CA LEU A 456 14.50 6.72 0.30
C LEU A 456 14.70 5.30 -0.27
N PHE A 457 15.06 4.31 0.56
CA PHE A 457 15.13 2.92 0.13
C PHE A 457 13.72 2.30 0.09
N LEU A 458 12.91 2.80 -0.84
CA LEU A 458 11.53 2.43 -1.11
C LEU A 458 11.37 2.13 -2.60
N PRO A 459 11.05 0.87 -2.99
CA PRO A 459 11.11 0.43 -4.38
C PRO A 459 9.84 0.68 -5.19
N ASP A 460 8.71 1.04 -4.57
CA ASP A 460 7.39 1.07 -5.22
C ASP A 460 6.79 2.48 -5.41
N THR A 461 7.38 3.49 -4.80
CA THR A 461 6.96 4.89 -5.01
C THR A 461 7.88 5.51 -6.06
N ALA A 462 7.31 6.01 -7.15
CA ALA A 462 8.03 6.48 -8.33
C ALA A 462 9.15 5.49 -8.78
N PRO A 463 8.78 4.23 -9.09
CA PRO A 463 9.77 3.22 -9.45
C PRO A 463 10.56 3.68 -10.66
N ASN A 464 11.88 3.46 -10.62
CA ASN A 464 12.78 3.71 -11.72
C ASN A 464 13.70 2.49 -11.96
N GLY A 465 14.13 2.32 -13.20
CA GLY A 465 15.00 1.21 -13.61
C GLY A 465 16.48 1.48 -13.28
N ASN A 466 16.85 2.73 -13.01
CA ASN A 466 18.25 3.14 -12.77
C ASN A 466 18.76 2.61 -11.44
N SER A 467 18.06 2.90 -10.33
CA SER A 467 18.46 2.45 -9.01
C SER A 467 17.57 1.33 -8.42
N GLY A 468 16.31 1.28 -8.83
CA GLY A 468 15.30 0.41 -8.22
C GLY A 468 14.78 0.92 -6.86
N TRP A 469 15.15 2.17 -6.47
CA TRP A 469 14.66 2.89 -5.29
C TRP A 469 14.43 4.37 -5.64
N GLN A 470 14.23 5.26 -4.68
CA GLN A 470 13.73 6.61 -5.02
C GLN A 470 14.74 7.53 -5.70
N TRP A 471 16.04 7.40 -5.46
CA TRP A 471 17.01 8.24 -6.17
C TRP A 471 17.20 7.76 -7.60
N ASN A 472 16.79 8.59 -8.55
CA ASN A 472 16.83 8.29 -9.98
C ASN A 472 18.23 8.60 -10.56
N ILE A 473 19.20 7.76 -10.24
CA ILE A 473 20.59 7.87 -10.68
C ILE A 473 21.04 6.56 -11.36
N PRO A 474 21.55 6.62 -12.61
CA PRO A 474 22.23 5.49 -13.25
C PRO A 474 23.52 5.09 -12.50
N ASP A 475 23.90 3.81 -12.55
CA ASP A 475 25.08 3.30 -11.84
C ASP A 475 26.38 3.92 -12.39
N ASP A 476 26.47 4.13 -13.69
CA ASP A 476 27.63 4.78 -14.34
C ASP A 476 27.78 6.24 -13.94
N VAL A 477 26.68 6.96 -13.79
CA VAL A 477 26.65 8.34 -13.27
C VAL A 477 27.05 8.35 -11.79
N LEU A 478 26.51 7.45 -10.99
CA LEU A 478 26.88 7.32 -9.57
C LEU A 478 28.37 7.06 -9.38
N ALA A 479 28.96 6.21 -10.23
CA ALA A 479 30.39 5.89 -10.18
C ALA A 479 31.27 7.10 -10.48
N ARG A 480 30.79 8.08 -11.25
CA ARG A 480 31.51 9.31 -11.64
C ARG A 480 31.29 10.50 -10.70
N ILE A 481 30.53 10.34 -9.62
CA ILE A 481 30.48 11.38 -8.58
C ILE A 481 31.87 11.47 -7.93
N THR A 482 32.55 12.60 -8.04
CA THR A 482 33.87 12.86 -7.46
C THR A 482 33.79 13.55 -6.10
N ALA A 483 32.74 14.34 -5.87
CA ALA A 483 32.50 14.97 -4.58
C ALA A 483 32.35 13.92 -3.46
N PRO A 484 32.78 14.20 -2.22
CA PRO A 484 32.51 13.33 -1.08
C PRO A 484 31.02 13.04 -0.95
N LEU A 485 30.65 11.75 -0.92
CA LEU A 485 29.26 11.29 -0.88
C LEU A 485 28.94 10.71 0.49
N ALA A 486 27.94 11.24 1.16
CA ALA A 486 27.47 10.74 2.44
C ALA A 486 25.98 10.38 2.40
N VAL A 487 25.65 9.16 2.78
CA VAL A 487 24.26 8.73 3.05
C VAL A 487 23.98 8.98 4.53
N PHE A 488 22.98 9.82 4.83
CA PHE A 488 22.73 10.32 6.18
C PHE A 488 21.28 10.12 6.59
N ALA A 489 21.04 9.29 7.59
CA ALA A 489 19.74 8.99 8.17
C ALA A 489 18.66 8.49 7.17
N VAL A 490 19.07 7.73 6.15
CA VAL A 490 18.14 7.09 5.21
C VAL A 490 17.53 5.85 5.82
N GLY A 491 16.25 5.59 5.55
CA GLY A 491 15.51 4.42 6.02
C GLY A 491 15.25 3.39 4.94
N TYR A 492 15.40 2.11 5.29
CA TYR A 492 14.87 0.99 4.52
C TYR A 492 13.36 0.89 4.76
N ASN A 493 12.55 0.98 3.71
CA ASN A 493 11.11 1.20 3.82
C ASN A 493 10.29 0.18 3.02
N VAL A 494 10.83 -1.03 2.87
CA VAL A 494 10.16 -2.16 2.21
C VAL A 494 9.30 -2.88 3.24
N PHE A 495 8.05 -3.18 2.88
CA PHE A 495 7.17 -4.00 3.72
C PHE A 495 7.58 -5.48 3.65
N ASP A 496 7.36 -6.21 4.74
CA ASP A 496 7.56 -7.65 4.71
C ASP A 496 6.62 -8.29 3.68
N GLY A 497 7.16 -9.18 2.84
CA GLY A 497 6.43 -9.79 1.73
C GLY A 497 6.21 -8.92 0.50
N GLN A 498 6.65 -7.67 0.50
CA GLN A 498 6.54 -6.79 -0.67
C GLN A 498 7.39 -7.31 -1.83
N ARG A 499 6.77 -7.41 -3.03
CA ARG A 499 7.46 -7.79 -4.27
C ARG A 499 8.07 -6.56 -4.94
N TYR A 500 9.34 -6.64 -5.32
CA TYR A 500 10.06 -5.58 -6.03
C TYR A 500 11.25 -6.14 -6.81
N ARG A 501 11.91 -5.35 -7.65
CA ARG A 501 13.10 -5.73 -8.41
C ARG A 501 14.34 -5.82 -7.50
N ARG A 502 14.37 -6.86 -6.66
CA ARG A 502 15.34 -7.03 -5.58
C ARG A 502 16.80 -7.00 -6.08
N GLU A 503 17.07 -7.63 -7.21
CA GLU A 503 18.44 -7.69 -7.77
C GLU A 503 18.93 -6.31 -8.20
N ARG A 504 18.06 -5.54 -8.92
CA ARG A 504 18.39 -4.17 -9.33
C ARG A 504 18.62 -3.27 -8.12
N PHE A 505 17.71 -3.34 -7.14
CA PHE A 505 17.81 -2.60 -5.89
C PHE A 505 19.11 -2.93 -5.14
N ALA A 506 19.44 -4.21 -4.99
CA ALA A 506 20.66 -4.66 -4.29
C ALA A 506 21.94 -4.25 -5.03
N ALA A 507 21.95 -4.29 -6.36
CA ALA A 507 23.08 -3.85 -7.17
C ALA A 507 23.37 -2.37 -7.00
N SER A 508 22.33 -1.52 -7.14
CA SER A 508 22.45 -0.08 -6.93
C SER A 508 22.85 0.28 -5.50
N LEU A 509 22.26 -0.40 -4.52
CA LEU A 509 22.59 -0.20 -3.11
C LEU A 509 24.07 -0.53 -2.84
N ARG A 510 24.59 -1.61 -3.43
CA ARG A 510 26.02 -1.97 -3.33
C ARG A 510 26.89 -0.88 -3.90
N ALA A 511 26.61 -0.43 -5.12
CA ALA A 511 27.36 0.65 -5.76
C ALA A 511 27.36 1.93 -4.91
N LEU A 512 26.20 2.26 -4.31
CA LEU A 512 26.08 3.42 -3.42
C LEU A 512 26.94 3.26 -2.16
N VAL A 513 26.91 2.10 -1.50
CA VAL A 513 27.74 1.83 -0.32
C VAL A 513 29.22 1.88 -0.65
N GLU A 514 29.66 1.28 -1.78
CA GLU A 514 31.03 1.32 -2.26
C GLU A 514 31.51 2.75 -2.45
N ARG A 515 30.69 3.59 -3.11
CA ARG A 515 31.03 4.98 -3.43
C ARG A 515 31.00 5.93 -2.24
N SER A 516 30.13 5.64 -1.23
CA SER A 516 29.93 6.54 -0.09
C SER A 516 31.14 6.59 0.84
N ALA A 517 31.53 7.81 1.23
CA ALA A 517 32.52 8.05 2.31
C ALA A 517 31.90 7.75 3.69
N PHE A 518 30.60 7.96 3.83
CA PHE A 518 29.83 7.67 5.02
C PHE A 518 28.46 7.06 4.65
N PHE A 519 28.04 6.03 5.39
CA PHE A 519 26.75 5.38 5.13
C PHE A 519 25.97 5.14 6.42
N GLY A 520 25.11 6.09 6.79
CA GLY A 520 24.32 6.08 8.02
C GLY A 520 22.82 5.89 7.77
N LEU A 521 22.23 4.90 8.43
CA LEU A 521 20.83 4.54 8.33
C LEU A 521 20.08 4.88 9.62
N ARG A 522 18.82 5.34 9.48
CA ARG A 522 18.07 5.99 10.56
C ARG A 522 17.62 5.09 11.71
N ASN A 523 17.70 3.75 11.57
CA ASN A 523 17.38 2.78 12.61
C ASN A 523 18.17 1.48 12.44
N HIS A 524 18.34 0.73 13.54
CA HIS A 524 19.07 -0.53 13.53
C HIS A 524 18.40 -1.59 12.66
N GLY A 525 17.06 -1.59 12.55
CA GLY A 525 16.37 -2.49 11.64
C GLY A 525 16.73 -2.23 10.17
N SER A 526 16.84 -0.97 9.75
CA SER A 526 17.35 -0.63 8.40
C SER A 526 18.79 -1.07 8.20
N VAL A 527 19.66 -0.91 9.22
CA VAL A 527 21.05 -1.38 9.17
C VAL A 527 21.10 -2.89 8.94
N ALA A 528 20.33 -3.67 9.70
CA ALA A 528 20.26 -5.12 9.56
C ALA A 528 19.79 -5.52 8.15
N ARG A 529 18.66 -4.98 7.67
CA ARG A 529 18.09 -5.29 6.35
C ARG A 529 19.02 -4.93 5.19
N VAL A 530 19.70 -3.80 5.28
CA VAL A 530 20.66 -3.39 4.24
C VAL A 530 21.90 -4.28 4.26
N ARG A 531 22.42 -4.63 5.44
CA ARG A 531 23.56 -5.55 5.56
C ARG A 531 23.29 -6.94 4.98
N GLU A 532 22.04 -7.43 5.05
CA GLU A 532 21.62 -8.68 4.40
C GLU A 532 21.75 -8.65 2.88
N LEU A 533 21.61 -7.48 2.25
CA LEU A 533 21.71 -7.29 0.79
C LEU A 533 23.16 -7.09 0.32
N LEU A 534 24.12 -6.93 1.24
CA LEU A 534 25.49 -6.58 0.94
C LEU A 534 26.45 -7.75 1.15
N PRO A 535 27.54 -7.84 0.36
CA PRO A 535 28.65 -8.74 0.64
C PRO A 535 29.32 -8.39 1.98
N ALA A 536 29.93 -9.36 2.62
CA ALA A 536 30.52 -9.22 3.95
C ALA A 536 31.50 -8.02 4.05
N SER A 537 32.30 -7.77 3.01
CA SER A 537 33.28 -6.68 2.93
C SER A 537 32.69 -5.27 3.04
N LEU A 538 31.41 -5.09 2.72
CA LEU A 538 30.77 -3.78 2.74
C LEU A 538 29.90 -3.54 3.98
N ARG A 539 29.58 -4.59 4.74
CA ARG A 539 28.65 -4.50 5.88
C ARG A 539 29.13 -3.53 6.96
N GLU A 540 30.43 -3.47 7.21
CA GLU A 540 31.03 -2.59 8.21
C GLU A 540 30.93 -1.10 7.88
N LYS A 541 30.74 -0.73 6.59
CA LYS A 541 30.48 0.66 6.20
C LYS A 541 29.11 1.16 6.64
N VAL A 542 28.14 0.23 6.77
CA VAL A 542 26.75 0.56 7.13
C VAL A 542 26.63 0.71 8.65
N ARG A 543 26.23 1.90 9.09
CA ARG A 543 26.12 2.24 10.51
C ARG A 543 24.80 2.87 10.87
N TYR A 544 24.52 2.95 12.16
CA TYR A 544 23.36 3.63 12.68
C TYR A 544 23.60 5.14 12.71
N GLN A 545 22.65 5.92 12.19
CA GLN A 545 22.57 7.37 12.27
C GLN A 545 21.11 7.77 12.55
N PRO A 546 20.79 8.19 13.79
CA PRO A 546 19.43 8.59 14.15
C PRO A 546 18.83 9.59 13.20
N CYS A 547 17.50 9.55 13.03
CA CYS A 547 16.79 10.55 12.25
C CYS A 547 16.96 11.93 12.88
N PRO A 548 17.44 12.96 12.17
CA PRO A 548 17.66 14.30 12.74
C PRO A 548 16.42 14.90 13.40
N THR A 549 15.22 14.56 12.92
CA THR A 549 13.98 15.04 13.55
C THR A 549 13.81 14.55 14.99
N THR A 550 14.46 13.44 15.39
CA THR A 550 14.38 12.92 16.77
C THR A 550 15.25 13.67 17.77
N VAL A 551 16.17 14.47 17.27
CA VAL A 551 17.11 15.28 18.09
C VAL A 551 16.94 16.79 17.84
N ALA A 552 15.78 17.20 17.35
CA ALA A 552 15.51 18.57 16.93
C ALA A 552 15.83 19.62 18.00
N ARG A 553 15.58 19.35 19.28
CA ARG A 553 15.91 20.26 20.40
C ARG A 553 17.41 20.50 20.59
N HIS A 554 18.25 19.59 20.13
CA HIS A 554 19.71 19.76 20.15
C HIS A 554 20.22 20.51 18.91
N LEU A 555 19.42 20.53 17.85
CA LEU A 555 19.72 21.24 16.61
C LEU A 555 19.22 22.70 16.63
N ASP A 556 18.08 22.94 17.30
CA ASP A 556 17.43 24.25 17.37
C ASP A 556 17.11 24.63 18.81
N PRO A 557 17.85 25.60 19.41
CA PRO A 557 17.61 26.07 20.75
C PRO A 557 16.23 26.68 20.98
N ARG A 558 15.52 27.12 19.93
CA ARG A 558 14.16 27.67 20.03
C ARG A 558 13.13 26.60 20.45
N LEU A 559 13.49 25.34 20.31
CA LEU A 559 12.68 24.17 20.72
C LEU A 559 12.90 23.80 22.20
N ALA A 560 13.35 24.74 23.04
CA ALA A 560 13.42 24.55 24.49
C ALA A 560 12.06 24.16 25.08
N GLU A 561 12.06 23.51 26.26
CA GLU A 561 10.84 23.12 26.94
C GLU A 561 9.90 24.29 27.14
N PRO A 562 8.61 24.21 26.77
CA PRO A 562 7.66 25.28 26.99
C PRO A 562 7.34 25.40 28.49
N ALA A 563 7.01 26.63 28.94
CA ALA A 563 6.63 26.87 30.33
C ALA A 563 5.41 26.06 30.77
N ALA A 564 4.49 25.81 29.86
CA ALA A 564 3.35 24.90 30.03
C ALA A 564 2.97 24.27 28.70
N ARG A 565 2.45 23.03 28.76
CA ARG A 565 1.87 22.35 27.59
C ARG A 565 0.35 22.46 27.63
N GLU A 566 -0.25 22.50 26.46
CA GLU A 566 -1.70 22.42 26.28
C GLU A 566 -2.19 21.03 26.70
N ASP A 567 -3.35 20.94 27.31
CA ASP A 567 -3.95 19.67 27.73
C ASP A 567 -4.56 18.93 26.52
N THR A 568 -3.71 18.70 25.53
CA THR A 568 -4.07 18.20 24.22
C THR A 568 -3.35 16.89 23.92
N VAL A 569 -4.09 15.95 23.33
CA VAL A 569 -3.58 14.71 22.72
C VAL A 569 -3.81 14.78 21.22
N LEU A 570 -2.75 14.66 20.42
CA LEU A 570 -2.85 14.59 18.97
C LEU A 570 -2.86 13.14 18.50
N ILE A 571 -3.76 12.82 17.58
CA ILE A 571 -3.84 11.49 16.95
C ILE A 571 -3.53 11.64 15.46
N ASN A 572 -2.72 10.72 14.93
CA ASN A 572 -2.46 10.59 13.49
C ASN A 572 -2.66 9.14 13.05
N CYS A 573 -3.45 8.94 12.02
CA CYS A 573 -3.61 7.66 11.33
C CYS A 573 -3.30 7.84 9.84
N ALA A 574 -2.38 7.04 9.32
CA ALA A 574 -2.04 7.04 7.90
C ALA A 574 -3.07 6.21 7.12
N TYR A 575 -3.71 6.82 6.13
CA TYR A 575 -4.68 6.11 5.29
C TYR A 575 -4.07 5.55 3.99
N ASP A 576 -2.93 6.09 3.54
CA ASP A 576 -2.22 5.55 2.39
C ASP A 576 -1.82 4.10 2.63
N ARG A 577 -1.99 3.26 1.61
CA ARG A 577 -1.76 1.81 1.70
C ARG A 577 -2.55 1.15 2.84
N ALA A 578 -3.79 1.59 3.02
CA ALA A 578 -4.68 1.13 4.09
C ALA A 578 -4.62 -0.39 4.28
N GLY A 579 -4.54 -1.10 3.17
CA GLY A 579 -4.45 -2.51 3.16
C GLY A 579 -3.20 -3.15 3.74
N LEU A 580 -2.07 -2.56 3.53
CA LEU A 580 -0.82 -3.03 4.13
C LEU A 580 -0.71 -2.61 5.60
N ARG A 581 -1.44 -1.57 6.02
CA ARG A 581 -1.36 -1.01 7.37
C ARG A 581 -2.33 -1.63 8.36
N PHE A 582 -3.61 -1.73 7.97
CA PHE A 582 -4.69 -2.11 8.87
C PHE A 582 -4.98 -3.62 8.88
N GLY A 583 -4.27 -4.40 8.04
CA GLY A 583 -4.53 -5.84 7.94
C GLY A 583 -5.93 -6.13 7.42
N HIS A 584 -6.61 -7.08 8.06
CA HIS A 584 -7.82 -7.67 7.52
C HIS A 584 -9.10 -6.93 7.88
N ASP A 585 -9.04 -6.06 8.86
CA ASP A 585 -10.25 -5.46 9.41
C ASP A 585 -10.08 -3.98 9.77
N TYR A 586 -10.20 -3.13 8.74
CA TYR A 586 -10.26 -1.69 8.96
C TYR A 586 -11.45 -1.26 9.81
N GLY A 587 -12.60 -1.97 9.71
CA GLY A 587 -13.77 -1.70 10.51
C GLY A 587 -13.51 -1.97 12.00
N HIS A 588 -12.83 -3.07 12.34
CA HIS A 588 -12.40 -3.35 13.71
C HIS A 588 -11.42 -2.28 14.20
N PHE A 589 -10.38 -1.95 13.40
CA PHE A 589 -9.44 -0.89 13.75
C PHE A 589 -10.16 0.44 14.03
N LEU A 590 -11.13 0.83 13.19
CA LEU A 590 -11.87 2.08 13.33
C LEU A 590 -12.71 2.06 14.62
N ALA A 591 -13.37 0.95 14.95
CA ALA A 591 -14.16 0.78 16.17
C ALA A 591 -13.29 0.85 17.44
N GLU A 592 -12.14 0.18 17.44
CA GLU A 592 -11.19 0.20 18.55
C GLU A 592 -10.58 1.59 18.75
N MET A 593 -10.26 2.29 17.66
CA MET A 593 -9.81 3.68 17.72
C MET A 593 -10.90 4.61 18.25
N ALA A 594 -12.14 4.43 17.83
CA ALA A 594 -13.27 5.20 18.36
C ALA A 594 -13.44 4.99 19.87
N ALA A 595 -13.28 3.77 20.37
CA ALA A 595 -13.32 3.45 21.80
C ALA A 595 -12.16 4.12 22.55
N ALA A 596 -10.93 4.04 22.02
CA ALA A 596 -9.76 4.70 22.60
C ALA A 596 -9.93 6.23 22.67
N ILE A 597 -10.38 6.85 21.58
CA ILE A 597 -10.60 8.30 21.51
C ILE A 597 -11.60 8.74 22.58
N ARG A 598 -12.75 8.06 22.73
CA ARG A 598 -13.72 8.36 23.78
C ARG A 598 -13.12 8.28 25.19
N ALA A 599 -12.29 7.23 25.41
CA ALA A 599 -11.66 7.01 26.71
C ALA A 599 -10.59 8.08 27.04
N VAL A 600 -9.83 8.55 26.04
CA VAL A 600 -8.81 9.59 26.19
C VAL A 600 -9.46 10.98 26.32
N SER A 601 -10.54 11.24 25.57
CA SER A 601 -11.29 12.50 25.62
C SER A 601 -11.93 12.78 26.97
N ALA A 602 -12.02 11.78 27.85
CA ALA A 602 -12.46 11.98 29.23
C ALA A 602 -11.44 12.71 30.12
N SER A 603 -10.17 12.81 29.69
CA SER A 603 -9.06 13.35 30.46
C SER A 603 -8.20 14.38 29.73
N ALA A 604 -8.36 14.58 28.44
CA ALA A 604 -7.64 15.58 27.64
C ALA A 604 -8.42 15.94 26.39
N GLU A 605 -8.16 17.10 25.81
CA GLU A 605 -8.68 17.45 24.50
C GLU A 605 -8.00 16.61 23.43
N VAL A 606 -8.79 15.89 22.59
CA VAL A 606 -8.27 15.09 21.49
C VAL A 606 -8.46 15.82 20.17
N ARG A 607 -7.37 16.03 19.43
CA ARG A 607 -7.36 16.59 18.08
C ARG A 607 -6.70 15.62 17.11
N TYR A 608 -6.97 15.77 15.84
CA TYR A 608 -6.40 14.94 14.77
C TYR A 608 -5.34 15.70 13.99
N ALA A 609 -4.13 15.15 13.88
CA ALA A 609 -3.02 15.72 13.13
C ALA A 609 -2.89 15.06 11.77
N ALA A 610 -3.40 15.69 10.71
CA ALA A 610 -3.29 15.20 9.34
C ALA A 610 -1.92 15.57 8.75
N HIS A 611 -1.06 14.60 8.47
CA HIS A 611 0.23 14.82 7.82
C HIS A 611 0.11 15.04 6.31
N MET A 612 -0.96 14.55 5.70
CA MET A 612 -1.30 14.77 4.30
C MET A 612 -2.82 14.72 4.11
N PRO A 613 -3.37 15.27 3.01
CA PRO A 613 -4.82 15.33 2.79
C PRO A 613 -5.52 13.97 2.90
N ALA A 614 -4.86 12.91 2.41
CA ALA A 614 -5.42 11.55 2.47
C ALA A 614 -5.65 11.03 3.90
N ASP A 615 -4.99 11.58 4.91
CA ASP A 615 -5.16 11.17 6.31
C ASP A 615 -6.52 11.61 6.87
N GLU A 616 -7.13 12.66 6.31
CA GLU A 616 -8.42 13.18 6.78
C GLU A 616 -9.57 12.19 6.58
N ARG A 617 -9.42 11.25 5.66
CA ARG A 617 -10.39 10.19 5.46
C ARG A 617 -10.67 9.38 6.74
N PHE A 618 -9.68 9.19 7.58
CA PHE A 618 -9.87 8.50 8.87
C PHE A 618 -10.89 9.24 9.76
N VAL A 619 -10.81 10.56 9.80
CA VAL A 619 -11.74 11.40 10.59
C VAL A 619 -13.14 11.38 9.98
N ASP A 620 -13.24 11.40 8.66
CA ASP A 620 -14.52 11.27 7.95
C ASP A 620 -15.19 9.92 8.23
N ASP A 621 -14.40 8.84 8.23
CA ASP A 621 -14.89 7.50 8.55
C ASP A 621 -15.33 7.40 10.04
N LEU A 622 -14.58 7.99 10.97
CA LEU A 622 -14.97 8.08 12.39
C LEU A 622 -16.29 8.82 12.57
N ARG A 623 -16.45 9.96 11.87
CA ARG A 623 -17.69 10.73 11.92
C ARG A 623 -18.88 9.94 11.37
N ARG A 624 -18.69 9.29 10.21
CA ARG A 624 -19.76 8.57 9.51
C ARG A 624 -20.19 7.31 10.26
N GLU A 625 -19.24 6.52 10.77
CA GLU A 625 -19.52 5.19 11.31
C GLU A 625 -19.66 5.17 12.84
N HIS A 626 -19.04 6.13 13.54
CA HIS A 626 -19.04 6.17 15.00
C HIS A 626 -19.56 7.48 15.60
N GLY A 627 -19.99 8.44 14.79
CA GLY A 627 -20.50 9.72 15.24
C GLY A 627 -19.47 10.59 15.99
N LEU A 628 -18.16 10.30 15.84
CA LEU A 628 -17.09 11.06 16.47
C LEU A 628 -16.61 12.19 15.56
N VAL A 629 -16.58 13.39 16.11
CA VAL A 629 -16.05 14.59 15.44
C VAL A 629 -14.79 15.03 16.18
N LEU A 630 -13.68 15.12 15.47
CA LEU A 630 -12.41 15.61 16.00
C LEU A 630 -12.01 16.91 15.28
N PRO A 631 -11.50 17.91 16.01
CA PRO A 631 -10.81 19.03 15.37
C PRO A 631 -9.61 18.54 14.58
N VAL A 632 -9.44 19.01 13.34
CA VAL A 632 -8.35 18.60 12.44
C VAL A 632 -7.28 19.71 12.40
N GLU A 633 -6.03 19.30 12.59
CA GLU A 633 -4.83 20.11 12.40
C GLU A 633 -4.17 19.67 11.08
N PRO A 634 -4.38 20.40 9.96
CA PRO A 634 -3.83 20.04 8.66
C PRO A 634 -2.36 20.43 8.56
N LEU A 635 -1.46 19.58 9.06
CA LEU A 635 -0.02 19.87 9.15
C LEU A 635 0.63 20.07 7.78
N TYR A 636 0.07 19.47 6.74
CA TYR A 636 0.53 19.65 5.37
C TYR A 636 0.39 21.10 4.86
N LEU A 637 -0.49 21.90 5.46
CA LEU A 637 -0.65 23.33 5.16
C LEU A 637 0.22 24.26 6.04
N ARG A 638 0.83 23.73 7.11
CA ARG A 638 1.60 24.52 8.08
C ARG A 638 3.08 24.62 7.68
N SER A 639 3.75 25.69 8.11
CA SER A 639 5.21 25.82 8.04
C SER A 639 5.90 24.83 8.98
N ASN A 640 7.19 24.58 8.77
CA ASN A 640 7.99 23.71 9.62
C ASN A 640 8.02 24.18 11.08
N ASP A 641 8.10 25.50 11.32
CA ASP A 641 8.11 26.08 12.66
C ASP A 641 6.75 25.90 13.36
N GLU A 642 5.64 26.11 12.65
CA GLU A 642 4.30 25.88 13.19
C GLU A 642 4.04 24.41 13.52
N ILE A 643 4.55 23.47 12.69
CA ILE A 643 4.46 22.03 12.96
C ILE A 643 5.23 21.69 14.25
N ARG A 644 6.47 22.17 14.37
CA ARG A 644 7.31 21.93 15.54
C ARG A 644 6.72 22.57 16.81
N ASP A 645 6.19 23.78 16.70
CA ASP A 645 5.59 24.49 17.83
C ASP A 645 4.30 23.81 18.31
N LEU A 646 3.42 23.36 17.40
CA LEU A 646 2.25 22.57 17.75
C LEU A 646 2.65 21.32 18.54
N TYR A 647 3.60 20.54 18.04
CA TYR A 647 4.04 19.32 18.70
C TYR A 647 4.69 19.63 20.07
N ARG A 648 5.52 20.66 20.17
CA ARG A 648 6.17 21.08 21.43
C ARG A 648 5.17 21.43 22.52
N ARG A 649 4.03 22.04 22.17
CA ARG A 649 2.96 22.42 23.11
C ARG A 649 2.00 21.28 23.47
N THR A 650 2.00 20.19 22.73
CA THR A 650 1.12 19.03 22.94
C THR A 650 1.63 18.14 24.06
N ARG A 651 0.75 17.56 24.88
CA ARG A 651 1.13 16.65 25.98
C ARG A 651 1.48 15.25 25.49
N LEU A 652 0.76 14.72 24.50
CA LEU A 652 0.95 13.37 23.98
C LEU A 652 0.61 13.30 22.51
N VAL A 653 1.39 12.56 21.74
CA VAL A 653 1.06 12.22 20.34
C VAL A 653 0.90 10.72 20.17
N ILE A 654 -0.21 10.31 19.58
CA ILE A 654 -0.50 8.91 19.18
C ILE A 654 -0.37 8.88 17.66
N GLY A 655 0.75 8.32 17.14
CA GLY A 655 1.11 8.44 15.73
C GLY A 655 1.25 7.11 15.00
N MET A 656 0.73 7.05 13.76
CA MET A 656 0.90 5.91 12.86
C MET A 656 1.96 6.18 11.77
N ARG A 657 2.17 7.43 11.39
CA ARG A 657 3.26 7.78 10.47
C ARG A 657 4.59 7.81 11.21
N GLY A 658 5.70 7.42 10.55
CA GLY A 658 7.02 7.49 11.18
C GLY A 658 7.34 8.86 11.76
N HIS A 659 7.14 9.92 10.97
CA HIS A 659 7.40 11.29 11.42
C HIS A 659 6.33 11.85 12.38
N ALA A 660 5.12 11.27 12.43
CA ALA A 660 4.15 11.60 13.50
C ALA A 660 4.57 11.08 14.89
N GLY A 661 5.58 10.20 14.94
CA GLY A 661 6.27 9.84 16.19
C GLY A 661 7.59 10.58 16.35
N MET A 662 8.43 10.63 15.31
CA MET A 662 9.79 11.15 15.39
C MET A 662 9.87 12.66 15.59
N ILE A 663 9.01 13.46 14.92
CA ILE A 663 9.02 14.92 15.05
C ILE A 663 8.59 15.35 16.47
N PRO A 664 7.40 14.93 17.00
CA PRO A 664 7.03 15.29 18.36
C PRO A 664 8.02 14.79 19.40
N PHE A 665 8.56 13.56 19.24
CA PHE A 665 9.63 13.06 20.10
C PHE A 665 10.83 14.04 20.09
N GLY A 666 11.26 14.49 18.91
CA GLY A 666 12.35 15.46 18.77
C GLY A 666 12.04 16.84 19.38
N CYS A 667 10.77 17.20 19.48
CA CYS A 667 10.27 18.42 20.16
C CYS A 667 10.10 18.22 21.69
N GLY A 668 10.46 17.07 22.24
CA GLY A 668 10.37 16.76 23.67
C GLY A 668 9.00 16.21 24.08
N THR A 669 8.13 15.85 23.17
CA THR A 669 6.77 15.39 23.46
C THR A 669 6.72 13.87 23.51
N PRO A 670 6.14 13.27 24.57
CA PRO A 670 5.88 11.83 24.64
C PRO A 670 5.05 11.31 23.47
N VAL A 671 5.35 10.09 23.02
CA VAL A 671 4.69 9.48 21.86
C VAL A 671 4.24 8.06 22.15
N ILE A 672 3.11 7.66 21.56
CA ILE A 672 2.67 6.28 21.44
C ILE A 672 2.57 5.96 19.95
N SER A 673 3.21 4.89 19.48
CA SER A 673 3.16 4.50 18.07
C SER A 673 2.10 3.44 17.80
N LEU A 674 1.20 3.70 16.86
CA LEU A 674 0.32 2.71 16.26
C LEU A 674 1.11 1.90 15.24
N VAL A 675 1.61 0.73 15.67
CA VAL A 675 2.56 -0.07 14.88
C VAL A 675 1.83 -0.79 13.75
N SER A 676 1.88 -0.18 12.56
CA SER A 676 1.33 -0.70 11.31
C SER A 676 2.41 -1.06 10.28
N HIS A 677 3.69 -0.85 10.61
CA HIS A 677 4.84 -1.09 9.74
C HIS A 677 6.09 -1.37 10.58
N PRO A 678 6.99 -2.30 10.18
CA PRO A 678 8.21 -2.62 10.95
C PRO A 678 9.07 -1.42 11.34
N LYS A 679 9.16 -0.38 10.49
CA LYS A 679 9.95 0.83 10.78
C LYS A 679 9.54 1.57 12.06
N LEU A 680 8.27 1.44 12.48
CA LEU A 680 7.77 2.06 13.72
C LEU A 680 8.29 1.29 14.92
N ALA A 681 8.26 -0.04 14.86
CA ALA A 681 8.86 -0.90 15.88
C ALA A 681 10.38 -0.68 15.96
N TYR A 682 11.07 -0.49 14.81
CA TYR A 682 12.50 -0.19 14.80
C TYR A 682 12.83 1.12 15.54
N PHE A 683 12.05 2.18 15.29
CA PHE A 683 12.22 3.45 15.99
C PHE A 683 12.05 3.28 17.52
N LEU A 684 11.00 2.57 17.94
CA LEU A 684 10.76 2.31 19.35
C LEU A 684 11.86 1.48 20.02
N ALA A 685 12.42 0.50 19.28
CA ALA A 685 13.55 -0.27 19.75
C ALA A 685 14.82 0.59 19.87
N ASP A 686 15.07 1.50 18.91
CA ASP A 686 16.22 2.40 18.91
C ASP A 686 16.23 3.37 20.11
N ILE A 687 15.05 3.77 20.58
CA ILE A 687 14.89 4.58 21.79
C ILE A 687 14.69 3.74 23.06
N ASP A 688 14.83 2.41 22.96
CA ASP A 688 14.63 1.46 24.06
C ASP A 688 13.26 1.60 24.74
N ARG A 689 12.21 1.86 23.93
CA ARG A 689 10.81 1.98 24.39
C ARG A 689 9.85 1.16 23.51
N PRO A 690 10.07 -0.15 23.37
CA PRO A 690 9.13 -1.01 22.63
C PRO A 690 7.73 -1.01 23.26
N ASP A 691 7.62 -0.72 24.55
CA ASP A 691 6.39 -0.60 25.30
C ASP A 691 5.52 0.62 24.86
N TRP A 692 6.08 1.62 24.16
CA TRP A 692 5.34 2.74 23.58
C TRP A 692 4.65 2.38 22.26
N GLY A 693 4.76 1.13 21.81
CA GLY A 693 4.08 0.62 20.62
C GLY A 693 2.78 -0.11 20.94
N VAL A 694 1.74 0.09 20.15
CA VAL A 694 0.52 -0.72 20.15
C VAL A 694 0.29 -1.20 18.72
N SER A 695 0.19 -2.52 18.52
CA SER A 695 -0.04 -3.07 17.19
C SER A 695 -1.45 -2.75 16.71
N VAL A 696 -1.57 -2.31 15.45
CA VAL A 696 -2.89 -2.08 14.82
C VAL A 696 -3.69 -3.36 14.60
N HIS A 697 -3.05 -4.52 14.76
CA HIS A 697 -3.67 -5.86 14.64
C HIS A 697 -4.10 -6.45 15.99
N GLU A 698 -3.90 -5.70 17.07
CA GLU A 698 -4.25 -6.18 18.41
C GLU A 698 -5.78 -6.15 18.62
N ARG A 699 -6.35 -7.26 19.10
CA ARG A 699 -7.82 -7.37 19.30
C ARG A 699 -8.36 -6.34 20.30
N ALA A 700 -7.60 -6.03 21.34
CA ALA A 700 -7.96 -5.05 22.37
C ALA A 700 -7.18 -3.74 22.20
N LEU A 701 -6.94 -3.32 20.95
CA LEU A 701 -6.19 -2.12 20.60
C LEU A 701 -6.70 -0.88 21.37
N GLY A 702 -8.02 -0.67 21.40
CA GLY A 702 -8.62 0.51 21.99
C GLY A 702 -8.41 0.60 23.49
N ALA A 703 -8.65 -0.50 24.20
CA ALA A 703 -8.44 -0.58 25.65
C ALA A 703 -6.96 -0.36 26.02
N ARG A 704 -6.05 -1.01 25.28
CA ARG A 704 -4.61 -0.92 25.52
C ARG A 704 -4.05 0.47 25.19
N LEU A 705 -4.52 1.09 24.12
CA LEU A 705 -4.15 2.45 23.76
C LEU A 705 -4.61 3.47 24.81
N ALA A 706 -5.86 3.33 25.27
CA ALA A 706 -6.41 4.19 26.32
C ALA A 706 -5.67 4.01 27.67
N GLU A 707 -5.31 2.79 28.03
CA GLU A 707 -4.50 2.49 29.23
C GLU A 707 -3.14 3.20 29.18
N ARG A 708 -2.41 3.06 28.05
CA ARG A 708 -1.10 3.70 27.86
C ARG A 708 -1.18 5.21 27.82
N ALA A 709 -2.15 5.77 27.12
CA ALA A 709 -2.37 7.20 27.09
C ALA A 709 -2.62 7.76 28.48
N ARG A 710 -3.47 7.10 29.28
CA ARG A 710 -3.71 7.50 30.68
C ARG A 710 -2.46 7.41 31.54
N ALA A 711 -1.65 6.38 31.39
CA ALA A 711 -0.39 6.23 32.13
C ALA A 711 0.59 7.39 31.82
N VAL A 712 0.78 7.72 30.54
CA VAL A 712 1.63 8.85 30.12
C VAL A 712 1.08 10.18 30.64
N LEU A 713 -0.22 10.41 30.59
CA LEU A 713 -0.85 11.65 31.03
C LEU A 713 -0.82 11.80 32.56
N ALA A 714 -0.92 10.69 33.31
CA ALA A 714 -0.89 10.70 34.78
C ALA A 714 0.49 11.07 35.35
N ASP A 715 1.58 10.60 34.73
CA ASP A 715 2.96 10.95 35.10
C ASP A 715 3.68 11.58 33.90
N HIS A 716 3.12 12.67 33.42
CA HIS A 716 3.61 13.34 32.23
C HIS A 716 5.05 13.89 32.40
N ALA A 717 5.40 14.36 33.60
CA ALA A 717 6.73 14.88 33.87
C ALA A 717 7.81 13.78 33.73
N ALA A 718 7.56 12.59 34.23
CA ALA A 718 8.45 11.45 34.06
C ALA A 718 8.55 11.02 32.59
N ALA A 719 7.43 11.01 31.87
CA ALA A 719 7.43 10.69 30.44
C ALA A 719 8.26 11.70 29.61
N VAL A 720 8.16 13.00 29.90
CA VAL A 720 8.99 14.04 29.27
C VAL A 720 10.47 13.86 29.63
N ALA A 721 10.79 13.59 30.90
CA ALA A 721 12.17 13.35 31.33
C ALA A 721 12.79 12.15 30.58
N ASP A 722 12.04 11.08 30.43
CA ASP A 722 12.48 9.89 29.66
C ASP A 722 12.72 10.23 28.18
N VAL A 723 11.84 11.00 27.53
CA VAL A 723 12.06 11.51 26.16
C VAL A 723 13.40 12.25 26.08
N HIS A 724 13.68 13.15 27.04
CA HIS A 724 14.92 13.92 27.05
C HIS A 724 16.16 13.03 27.23
N ASP A 725 16.08 12.01 28.08
CA ASP A 725 17.18 11.08 28.28
C ASP A 725 17.50 10.29 26.99
N ARG A 726 16.45 9.79 26.30
CA ARG A 726 16.58 9.11 25.02
C ARG A 726 17.11 10.03 23.92
N GLN A 727 16.66 11.28 23.87
CA GLN A 727 17.18 12.28 22.94
C GLN A 727 18.69 12.52 23.15
N ARG A 728 19.16 12.63 24.42
CA ARG A 728 20.60 12.77 24.71
C ARG A 728 21.41 11.60 24.17
N ALA A 729 20.91 10.36 24.33
CA ALA A 729 21.57 9.18 23.78
C ALA A 729 21.66 9.23 22.25
N LEU A 730 20.55 9.56 21.56
CA LEU A 730 20.53 9.71 20.11
C LEU A 730 21.43 10.86 19.63
N TRP A 731 21.47 11.94 20.37
CA TRP A 731 22.33 13.09 20.07
C TRP A 731 23.82 12.73 20.18
N ALA A 732 24.21 11.96 21.18
CA ALA A 732 25.60 11.48 21.33
C ALA A 732 26.02 10.68 20.09
N VAL A 733 25.20 9.74 19.61
CA VAL A 733 25.46 8.99 18.37
C VAL A 733 25.56 9.92 17.16
N THR A 734 24.65 10.89 17.06
CA THR A 734 24.65 11.86 15.95
C THR A 734 25.92 12.70 15.96
N ARG A 735 26.39 13.19 17.13
CA ARG A 735 27.63 13.95 17.27
C ARG A 735 28.87 13.15 16.87
N ASP A 736 28.97 11.87 17.28
CA ASP A 736 30.06 11.00 16.89
C ASP A 736 30.12 10.80 15.37
N ASN A 737 28.96 10.54 14.75
CA ASN A 737 28.89 10.41 13.30
C ASN A 737 29.22 11.70 12.54
N LEU A 738 28.80 12.86 13.06
CA LEU A 738 29.14 14.17 12.46
C LEU A 738 30.64 14.47 12.59
N ALA A 739 31.28 14.15 13.73
CA ALA A 739 32.72 14.26 13.88
C ALA A 739 33.46 13.46 12.81
N ARG A 740 33.05 12.19 12.62
CA ARG A 740 33.62 11.32 11.58
C ARG A 740 33.35 11.81 10.17
N LEU A 741 32.17 12.36 9.88
CA LEU A 741 31.86 12.98 8.59
C LEU A 741 32.77 14.16 8.29
N ARG A 742 33.09 14.97 9.30
CA ARG A 742 34.02 16.09 9.15
C ARG A 742 35.43 15.63 8.79
N GLU A 743 35.93 14.60 9.46
CA GLU A 743 37.24 14.00 9.11
C GLU A 743 37.28 13.53 7.63
N LEU A 744 36.18 12.98 7.14
CA LEU A 744 36.08 12.45 5.77
C LEU A 744 35.82 13.50 4.71
N THR A 745 35.15 14.59 5.06
CA THR A 745 34.61 15.58 4.08
C THR A 745 35.18 16.99 4.24
N GLY A 746 35.90 17.26 5.32
CA GLY A 746 36.40 18.59 5.66
C GLY A 746 35.29 19.62 5.98
N LEU A 747 34.08 19.17 6.30
CA LEU A 747 32.97 20.06 6.64
C LEU A 747 33.20 20.73 8.01
N PRO A 748 32.78 22.00 8.21
CA PRO A 748 32.90 22.67 9.50
C PRO A 748 31.97 22.04 10.57
N ASP A 749 32.30 22.23 11.84
CA ASP A 749 31.38 21.88 12.94
C ASP A 749 30.43 23.06 13.24
N PRO A 750 29.13 22.93 12.99
CA PRO A 750 28.19 24.00 13.28
C PRO A 750 27.91 24.16 14.80
N PHE A 751 28.33 23.20 15.63
CA PHE A 751 28.04 23.16 17.07
C PHE A 751 29.25 23.55 17.96
N GLY A 752 30.44 23.77 17.36
CA GLY A 752 31.66 24.08 18.10
C GLY A 752 32.18 22.94 18.98
N ASP A 753 33.32 23.16 19.67
CA ASP A 753 33.84 22.21 20.66
C ASP A 753 32.87 22.07 21.84
N PRO A 754 32.69 20.87 22.40
CA PRO A 754 31.80 20.62 23.56
C PRO A 754 32.06 21.52 24.79
N GLY A 755 33.19 22.24 24.81
CA GLY A 755 33.58 23.19 25.89
C GLY A 755 33.23 24.65 25.60
N THR A 756 32.85 25.02 24.38
CA THR A 756 32.37 26.35 24.05
C THR A 756 30.86 26.29 23.89
N GLY A 757 30.12 27.02 24.71
CA GLY A 757 28.65 27.03 24.69
C GLY A 757 28.08 27.28 23.27
N PRO A 758 26.80 26.97 23.03
CA PRO A 758 26.20 27.07 21.71
C PRO A 758 26.35 28.47 21.13
N VAL A 759 26.88 28.57 19.91
CA VAL A 759 26.82 29.79 19.11
C VAL A 759 25.35 30.01 18.77
N VAL A 760 24.68 30.91 19.49
CA VAL A 760 23.31 31.33 19.19
C VAL A 760 23.36 32.12 17.88
N PRO A 761 22.75 31.65 16.77
CA PRO A 761 22.66 32.49 15.58
C PRO A 761 21.84 33.73 15.91
N ALA A 762 22.29 34.91 15.41
CA ALA A 762 21.56 36.14 15.57
C ALA A 762 20.11 36.02 15.05
N PRO A 763 19.12 36.59 15.74
CA PRO A 763 17.74 36.56 15.26
C PRO A 763 17.67 37.18 13.87
N ARG A 764 16.99 36.52 12.94
CA ARG A 764 16.69 37.05 11.62
C ARG A 764 15.96 38.38 11.80
N SER A 765 16.39 39.42 11.07
CA SER A 765 15.73 40.74 11.17
C SER A 765 14.32 40.65 10.57
N ALA A 766 13.37 41.42 11.12
CA ALA A 766 12.00 41.49 10.59
C ALA A 766 11.91 41.86 9.08
N ALA A 767 13.02 42.34 8.50
CA ALA A 767 13.14 42.61 7.07
C ALA A 767 13.30 41.33 6.21
N ASP A 768 13.68 40.18 6.80
CA ASP A 768 13.82 38.91 6.12
C ASP A 768 12.50 38.11 6.09
N GLU A 769 11.61 38.38 7.03
CA GLU A 769 10.26 37.75 7.08
C GLU A 769 9.34 38.35 6.01
N ASP A 770 9.45 39.63 5.67
CA ASP A 770 8.64 40.28 4.62
C ASP A 770 9.01 39.86 3.20
N ARG A 771 10.19 39.26 3.00
CA ARG A 771 10.61 38.73 1.69
C ARG A 771 10.16 37.31 1.42
N ALA A 772 9.67 36.59 2.42
CA ALA A 772 9.22 35.19 2.31
C ALA A 772 7.70 35.04 2.19
N ALA A 773 6.92 36.10 2.31
CA ALA A 773 5.48 36.05 2.13
C ALA A 773 5.11 36.18 0.64
N PRO A 774 4.43 35.22 0.01
CA PRO A 774 3.90 35.40 -1.32
C PRO A 774 2.78 36.44 -1.28
N SER A 775 2.93 37.53 -2.05
CA SER A 775 1.89 38.56 -2.20
C SER A 775 0.67 37.93 -2.88
N VAL A 776 -0.36 37.64 -2.10
CA VAL A 776 -1.70 37.28 -2.61
C VAL A 776 -2.29 38.55 -3.23
N ARG A 777 -2.17 38.69 -4.54
CA ARG A 777 -3.01 39.66 -5.29
C ARG A 777 -4.40 39.10 -5.39
N THR A 778 -5.30 39.63 -4.57
CA THR A 778 -6.74 39.47 -4.75
C THR A 778 -7.16 40.17 -6.03
N ALA A 779 -7.57 39.42 -7.04
CA ALA A 779 -8.33 39.96 -8.18
C ALA A 779 -9.81 40.09 -7.79
N PRO A 780 -10.51 41.15 -8.20
CA PRO A 780 -11.92 41.34 -7.88
C PRO A 780 -12.80 40.36 -8.69
N PRO A 781 -13.99 39.99 -8.19
CA PRO A 781 -14.89 39.10 -8.89
C PRO A 781 -15.59 39.87 -10.02
N THR A 782 -15.49 39.36 -11.23
CA THR A 782 -16.38 39.73 -12.33
C THR A 782 -17.06 38.47 -12.88
N LEU A 783 -18.39 38.46 -12.64
CA LEU A 783 -19.51 37.77 -13.32
C LEU A 783 -19.28 36.35 -13.85
#